data_bfd3f7b21cc56652517aaec54bbf2acb
#
_entry.id   bfd3f7b21cc56652517aaec54bbf2acb
#
_cell.length_a   1.000
_cell.length_b   1.000
_cell.length_c   1.000
_cell.angle_alpha   90.00
_cell.angle_beta   90.00
_cell.angle_gamma   90.00
#
_symmetry.space_group_name_H-M   'P 1'
#
loop_
_entity.id
_entity.type
_entity.pdbx_description
1 polymer ?
#
loop_
_entity_poly.entity_id
_entity_poly.type
_entity_poly.pdbx_seq_one_letter_code
_entity_poly.pdbx_strand_id
1 'polypeptide(L)'
;LNVTKAIEKNLQEIQKTLPPDVKMNTEIFRQSDFIETAVHNVGRAILEGGILVIVILLLFLGNFRTTIISLLAIPLSLLGSIIVLNLLGMTINTMSLGGMAIAIGSLVDDAIIDVENVYKRLRQNRLKPKEERESDFDVVFHASSEIRSSIMNATLIIMATFLPLFFLSGMEGRMLHSLGISFLVSLFISLIVAMTLTPLLSKMLLTNENFLSKNEKDKWLVRNITQLYKRSLTWVLNHKKGVVGSVLALFIISVILFSRFGHSFLPEFNEGSLTIAVVTKPGTSLEESDNIGRLVEQELLSIPEVRSTCRRTGRGELDEHSQATNSAEIDVNFDLMERPQEEFLAEVREKLAQIPGIASSVGQPLGHRIDHMLSGTRANIAIKIFGTDLNKMYLVGEEIKQAVSGIDGLVDVSVDQQVEVPQLQIRANREKLAFYGISLETFNQYINYLLGGEKITDIYEGQCKYDLVVKLAGDYIHSIDEIKNALIDTHDGKKVPLEQVADIVSVSGPNSISRENVQRKIVVSANVAGGDLSGCVEQIEKNITEKVQLPEGYRIEYGGQFESAEKASKTLTLLAIAAVFVIFMLLYREFHNTKLASLVLLNLPLALIGGVFAIQFSSGILSIPSIIGFISLFGIATRNGLLLVSGYERLRNQGIAIDQIIIQGSCDRLNAILMTALTGALALIPMAINGDASGNEIQSPMAIVILGGLITSTI
;
A
#
# COMPACT_ATOMS: atom_id res chain seq x y z
N LEU A 1 7.36 7.96 16.47
CA LEU A 1 6.63 7.93 17.75
C LEU A 1 7.47 8.43 18.93
N ASN A 2 8.67 7.89 19.17
CA ASN A 2 9.50 8.31 20.33
C ASN A 2 9.91 9.78 20.23
N VAL A 3 10.29 10.26 19.04
CA VAL A 3 10.65 11.67 18.80
C VAL A 3 9.42 12.55 19.01
N THR A 4 8.26 12.18 18.48
CA THR A 4 7.01 12.93 18.66
C THR A 4 6.66 13.07 20.15
N LYS A 5 6.69 11.96 20.91
CA LYS A 5 6.45 11.99 22.36
C LYS A 5 7.44 12.88 23.14
N ALA A 6 8.71 12.91 22.70
CA ALA A 6 9.72 13.78 23.29
C ALA A 6 9.44 15.26 22.98
N ILE A 7 9.03 15.56 21.73
CA ILE A 7 8.64 16.92 21.32
C ILE A 7 7.42 17.38 22.10
N GLU A 8 6.38 16.57 22.20
CA GLU A 8 5.14 16.88 22.93
C GLU A 8 5.42 17.20 24.40
N LYS A 9 6.25 16.38 25.04
CA LYS A 9 6.66 16.63 26.42
C LYS A 9 7.33 17.99 26.55
N ASN A 10 8.26 18.33 25.64
CA ASN A 10 8.94 19.61 25.67
C ASN A 10 7.98 20.78 25.38
N LEU A 11 7.04 20.59 24.41
CA LEU A 11 6.03 21.60 24.10
C LEU A 11 5.08 21.85 25.29
N GLN A 12 4.68 20.81 26.03
CA GLN A 12 3.92 20.95 27.26
C GLN A 12 4.67 21.71 28.36
N GLU A 13 5.98 21.56 28.44
CA GLU A 13 6.82 22.35 29.36
C GLU A 13 6.90 23.82 28.91
N ILE A 14 7.07 24.07 27.63
CA ILE A 14 7.06 25.42 27.06
C ILE A 14 5.71 26.10 27.28
N GLN A 15 4.59 25.39 27.05
CA GLN A 15 3.26 25.95 27.25
C GLN A 15 3.02 26.48 28.66
N LYS A 16 3.64 25.86 29.68
CA LYS A 16 3.56 26.34 31.07
C LYS A 16 4.30 27.66 31.30
N THR A 17 5.24 27.98 30.43
CA THR A 17 6.04 29.22 30.52
C THR A 17 5.51 30.36 29.66
N LEU A 18 4.52 30.08 28.80
CA LEU A 18 3.91 31.07 27.94
C LEU A 18 2.96 31.99 28.74
N PRO A 19 2.80 33.26 28.31
CA PRO A 19 1.78 34.15 28.82
C PRO A 19 0.37 33.54 28.69
N PRO A 20 -0.58 33.87 29.61
CA PRO A 20 -1.93 33.25 29.61
C PRO A 20 -2.77 33.49 28.35
N ASP A 21 -2.45 34.53 27.61
CA ASP A 21 -3.09 34.94 26.36
C ASP A 21 -2.53 34.21 25.13
N VAL A 22 -1.40 33.51 25.27
CA VAL A 22 -0.77 32.74 24.20
C VAL A 22 -1.21 31.26 24.31
N LYS A 23 -1.91 30.79 23.31
CA LYS A 23 -2.35 29.39 23.19
C LYS A 23 -1.50 28.68 22.14
N MET A 24 -0.97 27.51 22.50
CA MET A 24 -0.24 26.66 21.58
C MET A 24 -1.14 25.48 21.19
N ASN A 25 -1.44 25.33 19.89
CA ASN A 25 -2.15 24.16 19.35
C ASN A 25 -1.13 23.20 18.76
N THR A 26 -1.05 21.99 19.29
CA THR A 26 -0.12 20.93 18.87
C THR A 26 -0.81 19.82 18.08
N GLU A 27 -2.13 19.95 17.83
CA GLU A 27 -2.97 18.90 17.21
C GLU A 27 -3.41 19.22 15.78
N ILE A 28 -2.67 20.08 15.05
CA ILE A 28 -3.05 20.49 13.71
C ILE A 28 -2.85 19.36 12.70
N PHE A 29 -1.66 18.78 12.68
CA PHE A 29 -1.31 17.63 11.85
C PHE A 29 -0.24 16.79 12.56
N ARG A 30 -0.55 15.53 12.80
CA ARG A 30 0.34 14.59 13.48
C ARG A 30 0.38 13.27 12.74
N GLN A 31 1.41 13.06 11.95
CA GLN A 31 1.61 11.77 11.26
C GLN A 31 1.73 10.58 12.22
N SER A 32 2.12 10.84 13.49
CA SER A 32 2.17 9.82 14.54
C SER A 32 0.79 9.25 14.86
N ASP A 33 -0.29 10.03 14.76
CA ASP A 33 -1.65 9.59 15.09
C ASP A 33 -2.13 8.55 14.08
N PHE A 34 -1.86 8.78 12.80
CA PHE A 34 -2.09 7.76 11.77
C PHE A 34 -1.30 6.48 12.06
N ILE A 35 -0.02 6.59 12.40
CA ILE A 35 0.83 5.43 12.71
C ILE A 35 0.30 4.69 13.95
N GLU A 36 -0.06 5.39 15.02
CA GLU A 36 -0.59 4.78 16.25
C GLU A 36 -1.95 4.09 15.99
N THR A 37 -2.85 4.76 15.27
CA THR A 37 -4.15 4.19 14.89
C THR A 37 -4.00 2.98 14.00
N ALA A 38 -3.15 3.04 12.97
CA ALA A 38 -2.91 1.94 12.06
C ALA A 38 -2.28 0.73 12.77
N VAL A 39 -1.28 0.94 13.63
CA VAL A 39 -0.68 -0.14 14.45
C VAL A 39 -1.71 -0.74 15.42
N HIS A 40 -2.56 0.09 16.03
CA HIS A 40 -3.62 -0.37 16.91
C HIS A 40 -4.67 -1.23 16.16
N ASN A 41 -5.12 -0.76 15.00
CA ASN A 41 -6.12 -1.47 14.18
C ASN A 41 -5.60 -2.81 13.69
N VAL A 42 -4.38 -2.86 13.13
CA VAL A 42 -3.76 -4.11 12.71
C VAL A 42 -3.54 -5.04 13.92
N GLY A 43 -3.08 -4.52 15.05
CA GLY A 43 -2.92 -5.29 16.29
C GLY A 43 -4.25 -5.86 16.79
N ARG A 44 -5.33 -5.10 16.72
CA ARG A 44 -6.68 -5.54 17.05
C ARG A 44 -7.16 -6.65 16.09
N ALA A 45 -6.95 -6.49 14.78
CA ALA A 45 -7.30 -7.51 13.80
C ALA A 45 -6.54 -8.84 14.04
N ILE A 46 -5.26 -8.76 14.43
CA ILE A 46 -4.45 -9.91 14.84
C ILE A 46 -5.06 -10.62 16.07
N LEU A 47 -5.47 -9.87 17.09
CA LEU A 47 -6.09 -10.43 18.28
C LEU A 47 -7.46 -11.07 17.99
N GLU A 48 -8.32 -10.37 17.25
CA GLU A 48 -9.64 -10.88 16.84
C GLU A 48 -9.51 -12.15 15.99
N GLY A 49 -8.62 -12.14 14.99
CA GLY A 49 -8.29 -13.31 14.18
C GLY A 49 -7.75 -14.47 15.02
N GLY A 50 -6.86 -14.19 15.96
CA GLY A 50 -6.32 -15.17 16.90
C GLY A 50 -7.42 -15.81 17.77
N ILE A 51 -8.37 -15.03 18.27
CA ILE A 51 -9.52 -15.55 19.05
C ILE A 51 -10.38 -16.49 18.19
N LEU A 52 -10.66 -16.10 16.93
CA LEU A 52 -11.42 -16.95 16.00
C LEU A 52 -10.70 -18.28 15.73
N VAL A 53 -9.38 -18.24 15.56
CA VAL A 53 -8.56 -19.45 15.43
C VAL A 53 -8.67 -20.35 16.66
N ILE A 54 -8.61 -19.79 17.88
CA ILE A 54 -8.80 -20.55 19.12
C ILE A 54 -10.14 -21.27 19.14
N VAL A 55 -11.21 -20.59 18.77
CA VAL A 55 -12.57 -21.16 18.73
C VAL A 55 -12.63 -22.36 17.78
N ILE A 56 -12.06 -22.23 16.57
CA ILE A 56 -12.02 -23.34 15.60
C ILE A 56 -11.20 -24.52 16.12
N LEU A 57 -10.03 -24.26 16.68
CA LEU A 57 -9.20 -25.32 17.26
C LEU A 57 -9.93 -26.09 18.37
N LEU A 58 -10.64 -25.39 19.24
CA LEU A 58 -11.44 -26.00 20.29
C LEU A 58 -12.60 -26.85 19.70
N LEU A 59 -13.25 -26.38 18.67
CA LEU A 59 -14.35 -27.11 18.01
C LEU A 59 -13.88 -28.40 17.34
N PHE A 60 -12.80 -28.34 16.58
CA PHE A 60 -12.31 -29.47 15.79
C PHE A 60 -11.43 -30.43 16.58
N LEU A 61 -10.40 -29.95 17.26
CA LEU A 61 -9.53 -30.78 18.09
C LEU A 61 -10.28 -31.30 19.30
N GLY A 62 -11.21 -30.50 19.78
CA GLY A 62 -12.16 -30.82 20.85
C GLY A 62 -11.54 -31.31 22.11
N ASN A 63 -10.29 -30.98 22.32
CA ASN A 63 -9.49 -31.40 23.42
C ASN A 63 -8.59 -30.25 23.86
N PHE A 64 -8.75 -29.83 25.07
CA PHE A 64 -8.03 -28.67 25.60
C PHE A 64 -6.51 -28.84 25.54
N ARG A 65 -5.98 -30.05 25.69
CA ARG A 65 -4.54 -30.32 25.64
C ARG A 65 -3.97 -30.17 24.22
N THR A 66 -4.61 -30.75 23.21
CA THR A 66 -4.21 -30.61 21.82
C THR A 66 -4.32 -29.15 21.37
N THR A 67 -5.38 -28.47 21.79
CA THR A 67 -5.59 -27.03 21.49
C THR A 67 -4.50 -26.15 22.11
N ILE A 68 -4.11 -26.41 23.39
CA ILE A 68 -3.03 -25.63 24.01
C ILE A 68 -1.71 -25.80 23.27
N ILE A 69 -1.37 -27.03 22.83
CA ILE A 69 -0.12 -27.27 22.11
C ILE A 69 -0.09 -26.45 20.82
N SER A 70 -1.16 -26.54 20.01
CA SER A 70 -1.26 -25.78 18.76
C SER A 70 -1.35 -24.27 19.00
N LEU A 71 -2.03 -23.84 20.08
CA LEU A 71 -2.18 -22.42 20.42
C LEU A 71 -0.85 -21.79 20.86
N LEU A 72 -0.01 -22.51 21.59
CA LEU A 72 1.30 -21.99 22.04
C LEU A 72 2.25 -21.73 20.86
N ALA A 73 2.04 -22.38 19.73
CA ALA A 73 2.84 -22.14 18.53
C ALA A 73 2.68 -20.70 18.00
N ILE A 74 1.47 -20.09 18.08
CA ILE A 74 1.23 -18.73 17.57
C ILE A 74 2.09 -17.68 18.29
N PRO A 75 1.92 -17.46 19.62
CA PRO A 75 2.65 -16.39 20.30
C PRO A 75 4.17 -16.62 20.26
N LEU A 76 4.64 -17.87 20.31
CA LEU A 76 6.06 -18.17 20.23
C LEU A 76 6.63 -17.88 18.85
N SER A 77 5.89 -18.20 17.78
CA SER A 77 6.31 -17.88 16.41
C SER A 77 6.31 -16.37 16.18
N LEU A 78 5.31 -15.63 16.66
CA LEU A 78 5.26 -14.17 16.55
C LEU A 78 6.38 -13.48 17.35
N LEU A 79 6.59 -13.90 18.60
CA LEU A 79 7.69 -13.37 19.44
C LEU A 79 9.06 -13.67 18.81
N GLY A 80 9.26 -14.92 18.34
CA GLY A 80 10.48 -15.27 17.62
C GLY A 80 10.69 -14.44 16.35
N SER A 81 9.61 -14.16 15.63
CA SER A 81 9.66 -13.30 14.43
C SER A 81 10.04 -11.88 14.78
N ILE A 82 9.46 -11.30 15.82
CA ILE A 82 9.81 -9.95 16.32
C ILE A 82 11.29 -9.88 16.70
N ILE A 83 11.81 -10.91 17.39
CA ILE A 83 13.23 -10.97 17.77
C ILE A 83 14.11 -11.01 16.53
N VAL A 84 13.80 -11.86 15.54
CA VAL A 84 14.59 -11.97 14.31
C VAL A 84 14.51 -10.68 13.49
N LEU A 85 13.34 -10.07 13.35
CA LEU A 85 13.20 -8.78 12.66
C LEU A 85 14.03 -7.68 13.33
N ASN A 86 14.04 -7.64 14.66
CA ASN A 86 14.88 -6.70 15.42
C ASN A 86 16.39 -6.97 15.21
N LEU A 87 16.81 -8.23 15.16
CA LEU A 87 18.20 -8.60 14.87
C LEU A 87 18.62 -8.23 13.43
N LEU A 88 17.68 -8.24 12.49
CA LEU A 88 17.88 -7.77 11.11
C LEU A 88 17.87 -6.23 10.99
N GLY A 89 17.70 -5.51 12.10
CA GLY A 89 17.64 -4.04 12.11
C GLY A 89 16.35 -3.46 11.53
N MET A 90 15.30 -4.28 11.38
CA MET A 90 14.00 -3.84 10.86
C MET A 90 13.14 -3.24 11.96
N THR A 91 12.43 -2.17 11.64
CA THR A 91 11.44 -1.58 12.52
C THR A 91 10.09 -2.28 12.39
N ILE A 92 9.35 -2.38 13.49
CA ILE A 92 7.96 -2.81 13.46
C ILE A 92 7.12 -1.66 12.92
N ASN A 93 6.53 -1.87 11.76
CA ASN A 93 5.63 -0.93 11.08
C ASN A 93 4.34 -1.64 10.65
N THR A 94 3.38 -0.92 10.10
CA THR A 94 2.09 -1.45 9.62
C THR A 94 2.26 -2.58 8.61
N MET A 95 3.26 -2.47 7.72
CA MET A 95 3.54 -3.51 6.71
C MET A 95 4.09 -4.79 7.35
N SER A 96 5.04 -4.66 8.30
CA SER A 96 5.58 -5.83 9.00
C SER A 96 4.54 -6.51 9.88
N LEU A 97 3.68 -5.73 10.56
CA LEU A 97 2.53 -6.26 11.31
C LEU A 97 1.53 -6.94 10.38
N GLY A 98 1.23 -6.34 9.22
CA GLY A 98 0.37 -6.93 8.21
C GLY A 98 0.89 -8.27 7.70
N GLY A 99 2.20 -8.38 7.43
CA GLY A 99 2.83 -9.65 7.05
C GLY A 99 2.71 -10.73 8.13
N MET A 100 2.93 -10.36 9.40
CA MET A 100 2.72 -11.26 10.54
C MET A 100 1.26 -11.67 10.69
N ALA A 101 0.33 -10.75 10.47
CA ALA A 101 -1.10 -10.99 10.55
C ALA A 101 -1.59 -11.99 9.49
N ILE A 102 -1.14 -11.84 8.24
CA ILE A 102 -1.44 -12.80 7.16
C ILE A 102 -0.83 -14.17 7.47
N ALA A 103 0.34 -14.20 8.11
CA ALA A 103 0.99 -15.44 8.50
C ALA A 103 0.23 -16.22 9.58
N ILE A 104 -0.58 -15.57 10.46
CA ILE A 104 -1.24 -16.22 11.62
C ILE A 104 -1.98 -17.49 11.23
N GLY A 105 -2.76 -17.44 10.15
CA GLY A 105 -3.47 -18.61 9.65
C GLY A 105 -2.54 -19.78 9.34
N SER A 106 -1.39 -19.48 8.71
CA SER A 106 -0.40 -20.51 8.34
C SER A 106 0.52 -20.92 9.48
N LEU A 107 0.70 -20.10 10.52
CA LEU A 107 1.57 -20.39 11.67
C LEU A 107 1.06 -21.58 12.50
N VAL A 108 -0.23 -21.77 12.56
CA VAL A 108 -0.85 -22.84 13.35
C VAL A 108 -0.89 -24.15 12.60
N ASP A 109 -0.91 -24.10 11.29
CA ASP A 109 -1.16 -25.24 10.41
C ASP A 109 -0.17 -26.38 10.61
N ASP A 110 1.11 -26.06 10.69
CA ASP A 110 2.17 -27.04 10.85
C ASP A 110 2.08 -27.74 12.22
N ALA A 111 1.75 -26.98 13.27
CA ALA A 111 1.53 -27.51 14.61
C ALA A 111 0.26 -28.38 14.68
N ILE A 112 -0.83 -27.98 13.98
CA ILE A 112 -2.08 -28.75 13.92
C ILE A 112 -1.83 -30.14 13.31
N ILE A 113 -1.14 -30.17 12.16
CA ILE A 113 -0.89 -31.41 11.41
C ILE A 113 -0.06 -32.36 12.25
N ASP A 114 0.99 -31.85 12.94
CA ASP A 114 1.86 -32.67 13.82
C ASP A 114 1.08 -33.20 15.03
N VAL A 115 0.38 -32.33 15.76
CA VAL A 115 -0.42 -32.71 16.94
C VAL A 115 -1.50 -33.74 16.59
N GLU A 116 -2.20 -33.56 15.45
CA GLU A 116 -3.22 -34.50 14.99
C GLU A 116 -2.62 -35.88 14.67
N ASN A 117 -1.50 -35.92 13.94
CA ASN A 117 -0.84 -37.18 13.59
C ASN A 117 -0.31 -37.90 14.84
N VAL A 118 0.37 -37.19 15.74
CA VAL A 118 0.84 -37.74 17.01
C VAL A 118 -0.33 -38.28 17.85
N TYR A 119 -1.42 -37.53 17.98
CA TYR A 119 -2.61 -37.97 18.71
C TYR A 119 -3.23 -39.23 18.11
N LYS A 120 -3.38 -39.27 16.75
CA LYS A 120 -3.88 -40.44 16.02
C LYS A 120 -2.99 -41.69 16.22
N ARG A 121 -1.66 -41.52 16.17
CA ARG A 121 -0.70 -42.64 16.35
C ARG A 121 -0.65 -43.13 17.80
N LEU A 122 -0.67 -42.23 18.79
CA LEU A 122 -0.76 -42.61 20.21
C LEU A 122 -2.04 -43.40 20.50
N ARG A 123 -3.17 -42.97 19.92
CA ARG A 123 -4.44 -43.68 20.04
C ARG A 123 -4.36 -45.07 19.40
N GLN A 124 -3.82 -45.18 18.21
CA GLN A 124 -3.63 -46.47 17.51
C GLN A 124 -2.71 -47.43 18.33
N ASN A 125 -1.63 -46.92 18.91
CA ASN A 125 -0.73 -47.71 19.74
C ASN A 125 -1.43 -48.26 20.99
N ARG A 126 -2.35 -47.49 21.62
CA ARG A 126 -3.12 -47.94 22.77
C ARG A 126 -4.15 -49.02 22.48
N LEU A 127 -4.60 -49.15 21.23
CA LEU A 127 -5.49 -50.20 20.78
C LEU A 127 -4.75 -51.54 20.56
N LYS A 128 -3.41 -51.56 20.48
CA LYS A 128 -2.61 -52.77 20.41
C LYS A 128 -2.56 -53.50 21.73
N PRO A 129 -2.36 -54.84 21.74
CA PRO A 129 -2.09 -55.60 22.98
C PRO A 129 -0.88 -55.02 23.74
N LYS A 130 -0.86 -55.09 25.08
CA LYS A 130 0.20 -54.47 25.89
C LYS A 130 1.61 -54.89 25.52
N GLU A 131 1.78 -56.10 25.03
CA GLU A 131 3.08 -56.71 24.61
C GLU A 131 3.61 -56.14 23.29
N GLU A 132 2.72 -55.60 22.44
CA GLU A 132 3.08 -55.04 21.13
C GLU A 132 3.11 -53.49 21.13
N ARG A 133 2.94 -52.85 22.28
CA ARG A 133 2.93 -51.38 22.41
C ARG A 133 4.35 -50.83 22.35
N GLU A 134 4.54 -49.92 21.42
CA GLU A 134 5.77 -49.11 21.37
C GLU A 134 5.80 -48.12 22.54
N SER A 135 7.00 -47.65 22.93
CA SER A 135 7.13 -46.60 23.93
C SER A 135 6.47 -45.30 23.44
N ASP A 136 5.89 -44.53 24.36
CA ASP A 136 5.25 -43.25 24.02
C ASP A 136 6.22 -42.27 23.33
N PHE A 137 7.53 -42.38 23.68
CA PHE A 137 8.58 -41.59 23.03
C PHE A 137 8.75 -41.97 21.56
N ASP A 138 8.86 -43.28 21.29
CA ASP A 138 9.08 -43.79 19.94
C ASP A 138 7.87 -43.51 19.04
N VAL A 139 6.65 -43.64 19.60
CA VAL A 139 5.44 -43.32 18.87
C VAL A 139 5.38 -41.84 18.47
N VAL A 140 5.70 -40.92 19.39
CA VAL A 140 5.71 -39.49 19.11
C VAL A 140 6.82 -39.16 18.10
N PHE A 141 8.02 -39.74 18.28
CA PHE A 141 9.14 -39.54 17.37
C PHE A 141 8.83 -40.01 15.94
N HIS A 142 8.31 -41.22 15.80
CA HIS A 142 7.95 -41.78 14.50
C HIS A 142 6.81 -41.02 13.85
N ALA A 143 5.77 -40.64 14.62
CA ALA A 143 4.64 -39.88 14.13
C ALA A 143 5.05 -38.49 13.58
N SER A 144 5.88 -37.76 14.31
CA SER A 144 6.39 -36.45 13.85
C SER A 144 7.37 -36.60 12.67
N SER A 145 8.22 -37.64 12.68
CA SER A 145 9.15 -37.90 11.57
C SER A 145 8.44 -38.27 10.27
N GLU A 146 7.29 -38.96 10.35
CA GLU A 146 6.47 -39.36 9.19
C GLU A 146 5.99 -38.19 8.34
N ILE A 147 5.65 -37.06 8.96
CA ILE A 147 5.10 -35.88 8.27
C ILE A 147 6.10 -34.77 8.04
N ARG A 148 7.31 -34.91 8.60
CA ARG A 148 8.36 -33.88 8.58
C ARG A 148 8.68 -33.38 7.17
N SER A 149 8.90 -34.29 6.20
CA SER A 149 9.23 -33.93 4.82
C SER A 149 8.10 -33.12 4.18
N SER A 150 6.86 -33.57 4.35
CA SER A 150 5.68 -32.93 3.77
C SER A 150 5.46 -31.52 4.36
N ILE A 151 5.66 -31.34 5.67
CA ILE A 151 5.56 -30.01 6.32
C ILE A 151 6.67 -29.10 5.80
N MET A 152 7.93 -29.56 5.78
CA MET A 152 9.04 -28.74 5.28
C MET A 152 8.83 -28.30 3.82
N ASN A 153 8.45 -29.23 2.93
CA ASN A 153 8.26 -28.90 1.53
C ASN A 153 7.03 -27.99 1.32
N ALA A 154 5.96 -28.18 2.08
CA ALA A 154 4.79 -27.30 2.07
C ALA A 154 5.15 -25.87 2.49
N THR A 155 5.90 -25.70 3.57
CA THR A 155 6.34 -24.38 4.03
C THR A 155 7.30 -23.72 3.04
N LEU A 156 8.25 -24.49 2.45
CA LEU A 156 9.13 -23.99 1.39
C LEU A 156 8.36 -23.56 0.13
N ILE A 157 7.29 -24.24 -0.23
CA ILE A 157 6.41 -23.85 -1.34
C ILE A 157 5.75 -22.50 -1.04
N ILE A 158 5.18 -22.31 0.16
CA ILE A 158 4.58 -21.04 0.56
C ILE A 158 5.64 -19.93 0.56
N MET A 159 6.85 -20.20 1.09
CA MET A 159 7.93 -19.21 1.07
C MET A 159 8.33 -18.83 -0.35
N ALA A 160 8.39 -19.80 -1.27
CA ALA A 160 8.74 -19.56 -2.67
C ALA A 160 7.73 -18.65 -3.40
N THR A 161 6.44 -18.69 -3.01
CA THR A 161 5.43 -17.80 -3.60
C THR A 161 5.65 -16.33 -3.25
N PHE A 162 6.33 -16.01 -2.14
CA PHE A 162 6.64 -14.63 -1.76
C PHE A 162 7.92 -14.06 -2.38
N LEU A 163 8.74 -14.90 -3.04
CA LEU A 163 9.96 -14.43 -3.72
C LEU A 163 9.72 -13.30 -4.73
N PRO A 164 8.63 -13.28 -5.52
CA PRO A 164 8.33 -12.20 -6.45
C PRO A 164 8.34 -10.80 -5.83
N LEU A 165 7.95 -10.65 -4.54
CA LEU A 165 7.90 -9.35 -3.88
C LEU A 165 9.29 -8.69 -3.76
N PHE A 166 10.36 -9.49 -3.72
CA PHE A 166 11.73 -8.98 -3.59
C PHE A 166 12.32 -8.42 -4.88
N PHE A 167 11.66 -8.64 -5.99
CA PHE A 167 12.07 -8.11 -7.29
C PHE A 167 11.29 -6.85 -7.70
N LEU A 168 10.33 -6.44 -6.89
CA LEU A 168 9.67 -5.16 -7.08
C LEU A 168 10.63 -4.02 -6.77
N SER A 169 10.68 -3.05 -7.65
CA SER A 169 11.44 -1.81 -7.50
C SER A 169 10.50 -0.66 -7.11
N GLY A 170 11.05 0.52 -6.88
CA GLY A 170 10.24 1.69 -6.58
C GLY A 170 9.76 1.75 -5.13
N MET A 171 8.70 2.51 -4.90
CA MET A 171 8.11 2.71 -3.57
C MET A 171 7.33 1.46 -3.12
N GLU A 172 6.54 0.88 -4.02
CA GLU A 172 5.80 -0.35 -3.78
C GLU A 172 6.71 -1.50 -3.34
N GLY A 173 7.89 -1.63 -4.00
CA GLY A 173 8.90 -2.60 -3.60
C GLY A 173 9.33 -2.39 -2.15
N ARG A 174 9.68 -1.17 -1.76
CA ARG A 174 10.12 -0.84 -0.38
C ARG A 174 9.06 -1.15 0.67
N MET A 175 7.80 -0.84 0.39
CA MET A 175 6.68 -1.12 1.30
C MET A 175 6.44 -2.64 1.42
N LEU A 176 6.35 -3.33 0.30
CA LEU A 176 6.03 -4.75 0.25
C LEU A 176 7.18 -5.66 0.68
N HIS A 177 8.44 -5.22 0.59
CA HIS A 177 9.58 -5.93 1.16
C HIS A 177 9.43 -6.16 2.67
N SER A 178 9.02 -5.12 3.42
CA SER A 178 8.80 -5.25 4.87
C SER A 178 7.71 -6.28 5.19
N LEU A 179 6.63 -6.29 4.41
CA LEU A 179 5.55 -7.28 4.51
C LEU A 179 6.07 -8.69 4.18
N GLY A 180 6.77 -8.84 3.05
CA GLY A 180 7.32 -10.11 2.60
C GLY A 180 8.34 -10.71 3.58
N ILE A 181 9.29 -9.91 4.07
CA ILE A 181 10.30 -10.37 5.04
C ILE A 181 9.63 -10.83 6.34
N SER A 182 8.70 -10.03 6.88
CA SER A 182 8.02 -10.39 8.13
C SER A 182 7.18 -11.66 7.99
N PHE A 183 6.51 -11.86 6.86
CA PHE A 183 5.79 -13.09 6.55
C PHE A 183 6.74 -14.30 6.46
N LEU A 184 7.84 -14.20 5.69
CA LEU A 184 8.81 -15.30 5.54
C LEU A 184 9.49 -15.66 6.86
N VAL A 185 9.89 -14.66 7.64
CA VAL A 185 10.49 -14.88 8.97
C VAL A 185 9.48 -15.57 9.88
N SER A 186 8.22 -15.15 9.87
CA SER A 186 7.17 -15.76 10.69
C SER A 186 6.94 -17.22 10.34
N LEU A 187 6.88 -17.57 9.06
CA LEU A 187 6.75 -18.95 8.60
C LEU A 187 7.99 -19.79 8.97
N PHE A 188 9.18 -19.23 8.80
CA PHE A 188 10.42 -19.95 9.13
C PHE A 188 10.51 -20.26 10.63
N ILE A 189 10.19 -19.29 11.49
CA ILE A 189 10.15 -19.51 12.95
C ILE A 189 9.06 -20.49 13.32
N SER A 190 7.89 -20.42 12.69
CA SER A 190 6.79 -21.38 12.93
C SER A 190 7.22 -22.81 12.59
N LEU A 191 7.91 -23.01 11.48
CA LEU A 191 8.46 -24.30 11.11
C LEU A 191 9.41 -24.85 12.18
N ILE A 192 10.31 -24.00 12.73
CA ILE A 192 11.21 -24.40 13.80
C ILE A 192 10.41 -24.78 15.06
N VAL A 193 9.41 -23.98 15.45
CA VAL A 193 8.55 -24.24 16.61
C VAL A 193 7.77 -25.55 16.42
N ALA A 194 7.19 -25.77 15.24
CA ALA A 194 6.45 -26.99 14.93
C ALA A 194 7.34 -28.24 14.96
N MET A 195 8.58 -28.14 14.52
CA MET A 195 9.50 -29.28 14.49
C MET A 195 10.19 -29.59 15.82
N THR A 196 10.20 -28.65 16.76
CA THR A 196 10.92 -28.80 18.03
C THR A 196 9.98 -28.83 19.23
N LEU A 197 9.22 -27.77 19.43
CA LEU A 197 8.36 -27.60 20.60
C LEU A 197 7.10 -28.48 20.52
N THR A 198 6.47 -28.57 19.35
CA THR A 198 5.22 -29.33 19.20
C THR A 198 5.36 -30.81 19.57
N PRO A 199 6.36 -31.58 19.08
CA PRO A 199 6.58 -32.96 19.50
C PRO A 199 6.88 -33.07 20.99
N LEU A 200 7.68 -32.15 21.54
CA LEU A 200 8.01 -32.13 22.97
C LEU A 200 6.76 -31.97 23.84
N LEU A 201 5.94 -30.97 23.54
CA LEU A 201 4.68 -30.72 24.26
C LEU A 201 3.69 -31.86 24.06
N SER A 202 3.63 -32.46 22.88
CA SER A 202 2.80 -33.62 22.58
C SER A 202 3.16 -34.81 23.47
N LYS A 203 4.48 -35.08 23.63
CA LYS A 203 4.93 -36.10 24.58
C LYS A 203 4.52 -35.77 26.02
N MET A 204 4.68 -34.52 26.47
CA MET A 204 4.39 -34.13 27.84
C MET A 204 2.89 -34.14 28.20
N LEU A 205 2.04 -33.73 27.25
CA LEU A 205 0.63 -33.48 27.53
C LEU A 205 -0.32 -34.59 27.02
N LEU A 206 0.06 -35.36 25.99
CA LEU A 206 -0.84 -36.33 25.33
C LEU A 206 -0.65 -37.77 25.78
N THR A 207 0.47 -38.14 26.45
CA THR A 207 0.79 -39.53 26.82
C THR A 207 0.04 -40.08 28.02
N ASN A 208 -0.80 -39.29 28.69
CA ASN A 208 -1.54 -39.69 29.87
C ASN A 208 -2.59 -40.77 29.54
N GLU A 209 -2.52 -41.94 30.18
CA GLU A 209 -3.40 -43.13 29.94
C GLU A 209 -4.88 -42.81 30.10
N ASN A 210 -5.26 -42.13 31.19
CA ASN A 210 -6.64 -41.76 31.46
C ASN A 210 -7.24 -40.81 30.41
N PHE A 211 -6.40 -40.14 29.68
CA PHE A 211 -6.79 -39.21 28.64
C PHE A 211 -7.06 -39.91 27.30
N LEU A 212 -6.24 -40.84 26.90
CA LEU A 212 -6.35 -41.57 25.62
C LEU A 212 -7.52 -42.58 25.68
N SER A 213 -7.82 -43.21 26.85
CA SER A 213 -8.91 -44.15 26.99
C SER A 213 -10.29 -43.50 27.04
N LYS A 214 -10.40 -42.26 27.52
CA LYS A 214 -11.68 -41.55 27.69
C LYS A 214 -12.24 -40.98 26.37
N ASN A 215 -11.41 -40.86 25.31
CA ASN A 215 -11.74 -40.25 24.03
C ASN A 215 -11.74 -41.26 22.88
N GLU A 216 -12.34 -42.42 23.04
CA GLU A 216 -12.35 -43.50 22.04
C GLU A 216 -13.16 -43.19 20.76
N LYS A 217 -14.12 -42.30 20.82
CA LYS A 217 -15.02 -42.00 19.68
C LYS A 217 -14.72 -40.63 19.09
N ASP A 218 -14.71 -40.55 17.77
CA ASP A 218 -14.65 -39.27 17.08
C ASP A 218 -15.84 -38.41 17.48
N LYS A 219 -15.62 -37.11 17.61
CA LYS A 219 -16.65 -36.17 18.05
C LYS A 219 -17.81 -36.12 17.05
N TRP A 220 -18.98 -35.80 17.57
CA TRP A 220 -20.21 -35.68 16.79
C TRP A 220 -20.04 -34.78 15.55
N LEU A 221 -19.36 -33.62 15.71
CA LEU A 221 -19.11 -32.67 14.61
C LEU A 221 -18.25 -33.31 13.51
N VAL A 222 -17.06 -33.82 13.87
CA VAL A 222 -16.12 -34.44 12.92
C VAL A 222 -16.76 -35.65 12.23
N ARG A 223 -17.48 -36.49 12.97
CA ARG A 223 -18.18 -37.66 12.43
C ARG A 223 -19.24 -37.27 11.42
N ASN A 224 -20.07 -36.25 11.73
CA ASN A 224 -21.11 -35.78 10.83
C ASN A 224 -20.54 -35.16 9.54
N ILE A 225 -19.52 -34.33 9.69
CA ILE A 225 -18.82 -33.71 8.55
C ILE A 225 -18.18 -34.79 7.67
N THR A 226 -17.50 -35.77 8.26
CA THR A 226 -16.90 -36.88 7.50
C THR A 226 -17.94 -37.70 6.78
N GLN A 227 -19.10 -37.98 7.40
CA GLN A 227 -20.18 -38.69 6.73
C GLN A 227 -20.79 -37.89 5.58
N LEU A 228 -21.02 -36.60 5.76
CA LEU A 228 -21.53 -35.71 4.70
C LEU A 228 -20.51 -35.65 3.55
N TYR A 229 -19.23 -35.43 3.85
CA TYR A 229 -18.18 -35.43 2.87
C TYR A 229 -18.06 -36.74 2.08
N LYS A 230 -18.13 -37.89 2.77
CA LYS A 230 -18.09 -39.19 2.11
C LYS A 230 -19.24 -39.35 1.11
N ARG A 231 -20.45 -38.88 1.48
CA ARG A 231 -21.63 -38.92 0.57
C ARG A 231 -21.43 -38.00 -0.63
N SER A 232 -20.98 -36.77 -0.39
CA SER A 232 -20.66 -35.78 -1.42
C SER A 232 -19.59 -36.31 -2.37
N LEU A 233 -18.48 -36.84 -1.85
CA LEU A 233 -17.40 -37.40 -2.65
C LEU A 233 -17.84 -38.57 -3.51
N THR A 234 -18.68 -39.47 -2.97
CA THR A 234 -19.23 -40.59 -3.73
C THR A 234 -20.14 -40.10 -4.86
N TRP A 235 -20.93 -39.04 -4.60
CA TRP A 235 -21.78 -38.43 -5.63
C TRP A 235 -20.93 -37.78 -6.74
N VAL A 236 -19.86 -37.05 -6.37
CA VAL A 236 -18.91 -36.43 -7.31
C VAL A 236 -18.22 -37.48 -8.19
N LEU A 237 -17.77 -38.60 -7.61
CA LEU A 237 -17.14 -39.69 -8.36
C LEU A 237 -18.08 -40.34 -9.36
N ASN A 238 -19.37 -40.42 -9.05
CA ASN A 238 -20.39 -40.95 -9.96
C ASN A 238 -20.75 -39.94 -11.08
N HIS A 239 -20.63 -38.64 -10.84
CA HIS A 239 -20.96 -37.56 -11.79
C HIS A 239 -19.75 -36.78 -12.31
N LYS A 240 -18.57 -37.40 -12.35
CA LYS A 240 -17.29 -36.80 -12.66
C LYS A 240 -17.25 -35.88 -13.90
N LYS A 241 -17.96 -36.30 -14.99
CA LYS A 241 -18.01 -35.48 -16.22
C LYS A 241 -18.77 -34.16 -16.02
N GLY A 242 -19.87 -34.19 -15.28
CA GLY A 242 -20.66 -33.00 -14.96
C GLY A 242 -19.90 -32.05 -14.05
N VAL A 243 -19.23 -32.57 -13.01
CA VAL A 243 -18.44 -31.76 -12.07
C VAL A 243 -17.24 -31.12 -12.78
N VAL A 244 -16.48 -31.87 -13.57
CA VAL A 244 -15.36 -31.29 -14.34
C VAL A 244 -15.87 -30.25 -15.35
N GLY A 245 -17.00 -30.48 -16.01
CA GLY A 245 -17.63 -29.51 -16.90
C GLY A 245 -18.07 -28.22 -16.19
N SER A 246 -18.65 -28.30 -14.99
CA SER A 246 -19.07 -27.15 -14.21
C SER A 246 -17.84 -26.33 -13.69
N VAL A 247 -16.79 -27.00 -13.23
CA VAL A 247 -15.55 -26.34 -12.82
C VAL A 247 -14.89 -25.61 -13.99
N LEU A 248 -14.82 -26.26 -15.17
CA LEU A 248 -14.28 -25.63 -16.37
C LEU A 248 -15.10 -24.40 -16.80
N ALA A 249 -16.42 -24.48 -16.74
CA ALA A 249 -17.31 -23.36 -17.04
C ALA A 249 -17.08 -22.20 -16.04
N LEU A 250 -17.02 -22.49 -14.73
CA LEU A 250 -16.72 -21.48 -13.72
C LEU A 250 -15.33 -20.85 -13.92
N PHE A 251 -14.34 -21.65 -14.32
CA PHE A 251 -13.01 -21.14 -14.62
C PHE A 251 -13.02 -20.18 -15.82
N ILE A 252 -13.72 -20.55 -16.90
CA ILE A 252 -13.88 -19.67 -18.08
C ILE A 252 -14.58 -18.37 -17.69
N ILE A 253 -15.64 -18.44 -16.89
CA ILE A 253 -16.34 -17.25 -16.37
C ILE A 253 -15.39 -16.40 -15.55
N SER A 254 -14.56 -17.00 -14.68
CA SER A 254 -13.58 -16.28 -13.87
C SER A 254 -12.54 -15.55 -14.74
N VAL A 255 -12.06 -16.18 -15.81
CA VAL A 255 -11.11 -15.55 -16.74
C VAL A 255 -11.75 -14.34 -17.44
N ILE A 256 -13.02 -14.46 -17.85
CA ILE A 256 -13.77 -13.35 -18.45
C ILE A 256 -13.98 -12.22 -17.44
N LEU A 257 -14.33 -12.53 -16.19
CA LEU A 257 -14.50 -11.53 -15.14
C LEU A 257 -13.16 -10.84 -14.81
N PHE A 258 -12.10 -11.64 -14.68
CA PHE A 258 -10.74 -11.10 -14.41
C PHE A 258 -10.28 -10.11 -15.48
N SER A 259 -10.61 -10.35 -16.76
CA SER A 259 -10.27 -9.44 -17.85
C SER A 259 -11.12 -8.14 -17.87
N ARG A 260 -12.16 -8.06 -17.06
CA ARG A 260 -13.04 -6.88 -16.94
C ARG A 260 -12.82 -6.06 -15.67
N PHE A 261 -11.97 -6.53 -14.78
CA PHE A 261 -11.68 -5.78 -13.56
C PHE A 261 -10.97 -4.47 -13.86
N GLY A 262 -11.38 -3.43 -13.14
CA GLY A 262 -10.57 -2.23 -13.03
C GLY A 262 -9.22 -2.52 -12.39
N HIS A 263 -8.22 -1.72 -12.69
CA HIS A 263 -6.89 -1.87 -12.13
C HIS A 263 -6.51 -0.64 -11.32
N SER A 264 -6.03 -0.84 -10.09
CA SER A 264 -5.48 0.22 -9.26
C SER A 264 -4.02 -0.06 -8.88
N PHE A 265 -3.31 0.99 -8.47
CA PHE A 265 -1.94 0.87 -7.97
C PHE A 265 -1.93 0.38 -6.53
N LEU A 266 -2.19 1.28 -5.61
CA LEU A 266 -2.37 0.99 -4.18
C LEU A 266 -3.77 1.44 -3.76
N PRO A 267 -4.39 0.81 -2.77
CA PRO A 267 -5.61 1.32 -2.17
C PRO A 267 -5.37 2.72 -1.58
N GLU A 268 -6.39 3.55 -1.58
CA GLU A 268 -6.32 4.83 -0.89
C GLU A 268 -6.12 4.62 0.61
N PHE A 269 -5.17 5.38 1.19
CA PHE A 269 -4.93 5.33 2.63
C PHE A 269 -6.00 6.15 3.36
N ASN A 270 -6.41 5.71 4.53
CA ASN A 270 -7.30 6.47 5.40
C ASN A 270 -6.49 7.07 6.55
N GLU A 271 -5.98 8.29 6.33
CA GLU A 271 -5.10 8.97 7.28
C GLU A 271 -5.86 9.82 8.31
N GLY A 272 -7.20 9.96 8.17
CA GLY A 272 -8.00 10.85 9.02
C GLY A 272 -7.70 12.34 8.81
N SER A 273 -6.98 12.67 7.76
CA SER A 273 -6.63 14.03 7.37
C SER A 273 -6.59 14.17 5.85
N LEU A 274 -6.85 15.39 5.35
CA LEU A 274 -6.69 15.72 3.93
C LEU A 274 -5.57 16.74 3.78
N THR A 275 -4.91 16.69 2.63
CA THR A 275 -4.07 17.76 2.12
C THR A 275 -4.67 18.26 0.81
N ILE A 276 -5.11 19.50 0.81
CA ILE A 276 -5.77 20.13 -0.33
C ILE A 276 -4.80 21.15 -0.94
N ALA A 277 -4.40 20.92 -2.18
CA ALA A 277 -3.67 21.91 -2.93
C ALA A 277 -4.64 22.90 -3.58
N VAL A 278 -4.38 24.20 -3.41
CA VAL A 278 -5.16 25.29 -3.98
C VAL A 278 -4.22 26.17 -4.78
N VAL A 279 -4.50 26.31 -6.07
CA VAL A 279 -3.69 27.13 -6.98
C VAL A 279 -4.58 28.20 -7.60
N THR A 280 -4.21 29.45 -7.40
CA THR A 280 -4.84 30.60 -8.04
C THR A 280 -4.11 30.97 -9.33
N LYS A 281 -4.61 31.97 -10.07
CA LYS A 281 -3.96 32.40 -11.32
C LYS A 281 -2.51 32.83 -11.08
N PRO A 282 -1.57 32.51 -11.98
CA PRO A 282 -0.20 33.02 -11.89
C PRO A 282 -0.17 34.56 -11.86
N GLY A 283 0.72 35.11 -11.02
CA GLY A 283 0.80 36.55 -10.78
C GLY A 283 -0.12 37.06 -9.65
N THR A 284 -0.92 36.20 -9.03
CA THR A 284 -1.65 36.55 -7.80
C THR A 284 -0.65 36.86 -6.68
N SER A 285 -0.87 37.99 -5.99
CA SER A 285 -0.03 38.38 -4.85
C SER A 285 -0.21 37.43 -3.68
N LEU A 286 0.76 37.41 -2.76
CA LEU A 286 0.66 36.60 -1.55
C LEU A 286 -0.55 37.00 -0.69
N GLU A 287 -0.84 38.29 -0.59
CA GLU A 287 -1.98 38.82 0.16
C GLU A 287 -3.32 38.35 -0.42
N GLU A 288 -3.48 38.40 -1.74
CA GLU A 288 -4.70 37.92 -2.39
C GLU A 288 -4.83 36.41 -2.32
N SER A 289 -3.74 35.68 -2.45
CA SER A 289 -3.71 34.22 -2.22
C SER A 289 -4.11 33.87 -0.78
N ASP A 290 -3.69 34.69 0.20
CA ASP A 290 -4.09 34.52 1.59
C ASP A 290 -5.59 34.79 1.78
N ASN A 291 -6.14 35.84 1.16
CA ASN A 291 -7.58 36.15 1.21
C ASN A 291 -8.41 35.02 0.62
N ILE A 292 -8.05 34.51 -0.56
CA ILE A 292 -8.71 33.38 -1.20
C ILE A 292 -8.58 32.14 -0.32
N GLY A 293 -7.41 31.88 0.24
CA GLY A 293 -7.19 30.77 1.16
C GLY A 293 -8.09 30.81 2.39
N ARG A 294 -8.37 32.00 2.95
CA ARG A 294 -9.33 32.16 4.06
C ARG A 294 -10.76 31.79 3.66
N LEU A 295 -11.18 32.12 2.43
CA LEU A 295 -12.48 31.71 1.93
C LEU A 295 -12.57 30.19 1.82
N VAL A 296 -11.52 29.55 1.31
CA VAL A 296 -11.43 28.09 1.23
C VAL A 296 -11.54 27.46 2.63
N GLU A 297 -10.79 27.97 3.61
CA GLU A 297 -10.85 27.47 4.99
C GLU A 297 -12.23 27.64 5.62
N GLN A 298 -12.94 28.77 5.35
CA GLN A 298 -14.29 29.00 5.84
C GLN A 298 -15.30 27.99 5.26
N GLU A 299 -15.20 27.69 3.97
CA GLU A 299 -16.05 26.68 3.34
C GLU A 299 -15.77 25.28 3.88
N LEU A 300 -14.49 24.91 4.06
CA LEU A 300 -14.11 23.63 4.65
C LEU A 300 -14.58 23.49 6.10
N LEU A 301 -14.43 24.53 6.93
CA LEU A 301 -14.89 24.54 8.32
C LEU A 301 -16.43 24.57 8.46
N SER A 302 -17.17 24.83 7.37
CA SER A 302 -18.63 24.72 7.34
C SER A 302 -19.11 23.25 7.29
N ILE A 303 -18.23 22.31 6.98
CA ILE A 303 -18.53 20.87 6.94
C ILE A 303 -18.39 20.30 8.35
N PRO A 304 -19.43 19.62 8.89
CA PRO A 304 -19.46 19.22 10.30
C PRO A 304 -18.32 18.29 10.75
N GLU A 305 -17.80 17.47 9.84
CA GLU A 305 -16.71 16.54 10.09
C GLU A 305 -15.35 17.22 10.18
N VAL A 306 -15.19 18.43 9.64
CA VAL A 306 -13.92 19.16 9.65
C VAL A 306 -13.72 19.79 11.03
N ARG A 307 -12.65 19.41 11.71
CA ARG A 307 -12.28 19.89 13.04
C ARG A 307 -11.39 21.13 13.01
N SER A 308 -10.42 21.12 12.13
CA SER A 308 -9.44 22.20 12.01
C SER A 308 -8.80 22.23 10.64
N THR A 309 -8.33 23.40 10.24
CA THR A 309 -7.55 23.62 9.03
C THR A 309 -6.23 24.30 9.37
N CYS A 310 -5.19 24.00 8.61
CA CYS A 310 -3.92 24.71 8.66
C CYS A 310 -3.40 24.93 7.25
N ARG A 311 -3.13 26.20 6.90
CA ARG A 311 -2.75 26.58 5.54
C ARG A 311 -1.33 27.12 5.48
N ARG A 312 -0.62 26.69 4.45
CA ARG A 312 0.66 27.26 4.02
C ARG A 312 0.45 27.92 2.66
N THR A 313 0.71 29.22 2.58
CA THR A 313 0.55 29.98 1.34
C THR A 313 1.91 30.48 0.86
N GLY A 314 2.24 30.23 -0.41
CA GLY A 314 3.48 30.63 -1.01
C GLY A 314 4.69 29.81 -0.53
N ARG A 315 5.89 30.41 -0.61
CA ARG A 315 7.16 29.75 -0.30
C ARG A 315 7.69 30.15 1.08
N GLY A 316 8.01 29.15 1.90
CA GLY A 316 8.84 29.37 3.08
C GLY A 316 10.32 29.35 2.74
N GLU A 317 11.15 30.10 3.49
CA GLU A 317 12.60 30.22 3.23
C GLU A 317 13.35 28.89 3.39
N LEU A 318 12.86 28.00 4.27
CA LEU A 318 13.46 26.69 4.56
C LEU A 318 12.61 25.52 4.01
N ASP A 319 11.62 25.80 3.16
CA ASP A 319 10.77 24.76 2.59
C ASP A 319 11.46 24.06 1.41
N GLU A 320 11.50 22.74 1.44
CA GLU A 320 12.04 21.91 0.35
C GLU A 320 11.17 22.02 -0.92
N HIS A 321 9.90 22.37 -0.77
CA HIS A 321 8.95 22.52 -1.87
C HIS A 321 8.86 24.00 -2.30
N SER A 322 9.49 24.32 -3.41
CA SER A 322 9.38 25.65 -4.02
C SER A 322 7.96 25.85 -4.59
N GLN A 323 7.15 26.63 -3.88
CA GLN A 323 5.82 27.04 -4.34
C GLN A 323 5.82 28.53 -4.71
N ALA A 324 5.01 28.89 -5.71
CA ALA A 324 4.79 30.31 -6.05
C ALA A 324 3.78 30.95 -5.10
N THR A 325 3.74 32.28 -5.06
CA THR A 325 2.81 33.06 -4.21
C THR A 325 1.33 32.73 -4.45
N ASN A 326 1.00 32.22 -5.63
CA ASN A 326 -0.33 31.84 -6.04
C ASN A 326 -0.73 30.40 -5.66
N SER A 327 0.09 29.71 -4.90
CA SER A 327 -0.14 28.31 -4.48
C SER A 327 -0.26 28.22 -2.96
N ALA A 328 -1.23 27.48 -2.49
CA ALA A 328 -1.43 27.16 -1.09
C ALA A 328 -1.66 25.66 -0.90
N GLU A 329 -1.31 25.17 0.28
CA GLU A 329 -1.55 23.81 0.72
C GLU A 329 -2.26 23.86 2.07
N ILE A 330 -3.40 23.20 2.16
CA ILE A 330 -4.26 23.23 3.33
C ILE A 330 -4.36 21.82 3.90
N ASP A 331 -3.84 21.65 5.09
CA ASP A 331 -4.02 20.42 5.87
C ASP A 331 -5.33 20.52 6.64
N VAL A 332 -6.21 19.53 6.47
CA VAL A 332 -7.54 19.46 7.06
C VAL A 332 -7.63 18.26 7.96
N ASN A 333 -7.91 18.47 9.22
CA ASN A 333 -8.18 17.39 10.18
C ASN A 333 -9.68 17.17 10.27
N PHE A 334 -10.15 15.96 10.07
CA PHE A 334 -11.57 15.61 10.07
C PHE A 334 -11.83 14.32 10.87
N ASP A 335 -13.07 14.13 11.25
CA ASP A 335 -13.55 12.93 11.92
C ASP A 335 -14.86 12.49 11.26
N LEU A 336 -14.80 11.36 10.55
CA LEU A 336 -15.98 10.78 9.93
C LEU A 336 -16.93 10.28 11.02
N MET A 337 -18.15 10.82 11.07
CA MET A 337 -19.16 10.44 12.03
C MET A 337 -19.88 9.15 11.59
N GLU A 338 -20.82 9.25 10.63
CA GLU A 338 -21.67 8.12 10.21
C GLU A 338 -21.65 7.88 8.69
N ARG A 339 -21.17 8.83 7.89
CA ARG A 339 -21.18 8.72 6.43
C ARG A 339 -19.89 8.16 5.85
N PRO A 340 -19.95 7.54 4.66
CA PRO A 340 -18.77 7.05 3.95
C PRO A 340 -17.81 8.20 3.58
N GLN A 341 -16.50 7.88 3.54
CA GLN A 341 -15.46 8.85 3.18
C GLN A 341 -15.66 9.42 1.76
N GLU A 342 -16.13 8.60 0.81
CA GLU A 342 -16.38 9.03 -0.56
C GLU A 342 -17.42 10.18 -0.63
N GLU A 343 -18.48 10.09 0.15
CA GLU A 343 -19.51 11.12 0.23
C GLU A 343 -18.99 12.42 0.85
N PHE A 344 -18.16 12.30 1.90
CA PHE A 344 -17.48 13.44 2.51
C PHE A 344 -16.54 14.13 1.50
N LEU A 345 -15.72 13.35 0.78
CA LEU A 345 -14.81 13.90 -0.24
C LEU A 345 -15.57 14.55 -1.41
N ALA A 346 -16.73 14.02 -1.79
CA ALA A 346 -17.57 14.60 -2.82
C ALA A 346 -18.10 15.99 -2.38
N GLU A 347 -18.55 16.13 -1.13
CA GLU A 347 -18.97 17.42 -0.57
C GLU A 347 -17.81 18.41 -0.48
N VAL A 348 -16.63 17.98 -0.05
CA VAL A 348 -15.43 18.83 -0.05
C VAL A 348 -15.15 19.38 -1.44
N ARG A 349 -15.17 18.52 -2.47
CA ARG A 349 -14.98 18.96 -3.87
C ARG A 349 -16.07 19.89 -4.35
N GLU A 350 -17.32 19.64 -4.01
CA GLU A 350 -18.45 20.51 -4.36
C GLU A 350 -18.29 21.91 -3.76
N LYS A 351 -17.90 22.00 -2.48
CA LYS A 351 -17.63 23.27 -1.80
C LYS A 351 -16.49 24.05 -2.45
N LEU A 352 -15.40 23.37 -2.77
CA LEU A 352 -14.26 23.98 -3.45
C LEU A 352 -14.58 24.45 -4.86
N ALA A 353 -15.42 23.73 -5.60
CA ALA A 353 -15.85 24.12 -6.95
C ALA A 353 -16.70 25.41 -6.98
N GLN A 354 -17.31 25.80 -5.86
CA GLN A 354 -18.09 27.04 -5.75
C GLN A 354 -17.19 28.28 -5.64
N ILE A 355 -15.91 28.14 -5.35
CA ILE A 355 -14.97 29.25 -5.21
C ILE A 355 -14.37 29.58 -6.58
N PRO A 356 -14.67 30.75 -7.15
CA PRO A 356 -14.16 31.06 -8.49
C PRO A 356 -12.66 31.39 -8.49
N GLY A 357 -11.99 31.02 -9.57
CA GLY A 357 -10.60 31.40 -9.82
C GLY A 357 -9.55 30.52 -9.15
N ILE A 358 -9.93 29.41 -8.54
CA ILE A 358 -9.02 28.41 -7.99
C ILE A 358 -9.03 27.13 -8.84
N ALA A 359 -7.89 26.44 -8.85
CA ALA A 359 -7.79 25.04 -9.19
C ALA A 359 -7.43 24.28 -7.90
N SER A 360 -8.22 23.28 -7.55
CA SER A 360 -8.00 22.50 -6.33
C SER A 360 -7.76 21.03 -6.64
N SER A 361 -6.92 20.37 -5.83
CA SER A 361 -6.73 18.94 -5.83
C SER A 361 -6.86 18.44 -4.41
N VAL A 362 -7.79 17.51 -4.19
CA VAL A 362 -8.08 16.94 -2.89
C VAL A 362 -7.43 15.58 -2.77
N GLY A 363 -6.57 15.41 -1.78
CA GLY A 363 -5.89 14.15 -1.51
C GLY A 363 -5.57 14.00 -0.03
N GLN A 364 -4.89 12.91 0.30
CA GLN A 364 -4.41 12.66 1.64
C GLN A 364 -2.89 12.89 1.71
N PRO A 365 -2.32 13.22 2.88
CA PRO A 365 -0.92 13.60 3.01
C PRO A 365 0.08 12.61 2.42
N LEU A 366 -0.10 11.30 2.69
CA LEU A 366 0.77 10.25 2.17
C LEU A 366 0.53 10.03 0.68
N GLY A 367 -0.73 10.00 0.25
CA GLY A 367 -1.12 9.91 -1.15
C GLY A 367 -0.49 11.03 -1.98
N HIS A 368 -0.62 12.29 -1.55
CA HIS A 368 0.00 13.45 -2.20
C HIS A 368 1.52 13.33 -2.33
N ARG A 369 2.20 12.83 -1.27
CA ARG A 369 3.66 12.61 -1.32
C ARG A 369 4.04 11.51 -2.29
N ILE A 370 3.26 10.44 -2.34
CA ILE A 370 3.45 9.33 -3.29
C ILE A 370 3.32 9.87 -4.72
N ASP A 371 2.25 10.58 -5.03
CA ASP A 371 1.99 11.14 -6.35
C ASP A 371 3.09 12.11 -6.79
N HIS A 372 3.48 13.01 -5.89
CA HIS A 372 4.57 13.96 -6.16
C HIS A 372 5.90 13.25 -6.44
N MET A 373 6.22 12.18 -5.72
CA MET A 373 7.44 11.40 -5.94
C MET A 373 7.41 10.61 -7.26
N LEU A 374 6.23 10.14 -7.69
CA LEU A 374 6.09 9.33 -8.90
C LEU A 374 6.06 10.18 -10.17
N SER A 375 5.39 11.32 -10.16
CA SER A 375 5.11 12.11 -11.35
C SER A 375 5.60 13.56 -11.29
N GLY A 376 5.96 14.03 -10.10
CA GLY A 376 6.22 15.44 -9.83
C GLY A 376 4.95 16.29 -9.77
N THR A 377 3.77 15.66 -9.79
CA THR A 377 2.45 16.30 -9.66
C THR A 377 1.75 15.76 -8.41
N ARG A 378 0.70 16.47 -7.97
CA ARG A 378 -0.08 16.07 -6.78
C ARG A 378 -1.36 15.35 -7.17
N ALA A 379 -1.31 14.51 -8.19
CA ALA A 379 -2.45 13.79 -8.73
C ALA A 379 -2.09 12.39 -9.20
N ASN A 380 -3.07 11.49 -9.21
CA ASN A 380 -2.90 10.08 -9.56
C ASN A 380 -2.49 9.88 -11.02
N ILE A 381 -2.99 10.75 -11.91
CA ILE A 381 -2.70 10.73 -13.36
C ILE A 381 -2.01 12.03 -13.75
N ALA A 382 -0.91 11.91 -14.49
CA ALA A 382 -0.18 13.02 -15.09
C ALA A 382 -0.09 12.82 -16.61
N ILE A 383 -0.81 13.63 -17.37
CA ILE A 383 -0.73 13.64 -18.83
C ILE A 383 0.31 14.69 -19.20
N LYS A 384 1.50 14.24 -19.56
CA LYS A 384 2.66 15.09 -19.85
C LYS A 384 2.71 15.43 -21.32
N ILE A 385 2.62 16.72 -21.64
CA ILE A 385 2.72 17.26 -22.99
C ILE A 385 4.12 17.80 -23.17
N PHE A 386 4.87 17.28 -24.13
CA PHE A 386 6.22 17.73 -24.48
C PHE A 386 6.18 18.52 -25.79
N GLY A 387 6.90 19.65 -25.82
CA GLY A 387 6.96 20.51 -26.99
C GLY A 387 7.95 21.67 -26.82
N THR A 388 8.05 22.50 -27.84
CA THR A 388 8.98 23.64 -27.86
C THR A 388 8.36 24.96 -27.45
N ASP A 389 7.06 25.14 -27.69
CA ASP A 389 6.31 26.39 -27.42
C ASP A 389 5.33 26.17 -26.27
N LEU A 390 5.51 26.93 -25.18
CA LEU A 390 4.71 26.80 -23.96
C LEU A 390 3.23 27.16 -24.18
N ASN A 391 2.96 28.19 -24.98
CA ASN A 391 1.60 28.66 -25.24
C ASN A 391 0.83 27.61 -26.06
N LYS A 392 1.45 27.01 -27.07
CA LYS A 392 0.85 25.90 -27.82
C LYS A 392 0.61 24.69 -26.96
N MET A 393 1.59 24.32 -26.10
CA MET A 393 1.40 23.21 -25.14
C MET A 393 0.25 23.46 -24.18
N TYR A 394 0.08 24.72 -23.71
CA TYR A 394 -1.02 25.08 -22.83
C TYR A 394 -2.38 24.95 -23.55
N LEU A 395 -2.48 25.41 -24.80
CA LEU A 395 -3.71 25.25 -25.59
C LEU A 395 -4.06 23.78 -25.80
N VAL A 396 -3.06 22.95 -26.15
CA VAL A 396 -3.25 21.48 -26.22
C VAL A 396 -3.69 20.92 -24.86
N GLY A 397 -3.15 21.42 -23.76
CA GLY A 397 -3.55 21.03 -22.42
C GLY A 397 -5.01 21.35 -22.12
N GLU A 398 -5.50 22.53 -22.52
CA GLU A 398 -6.91 22.90 -22.37
C GLU A 398 -7.83 22.07 -23.28
N GLU A 399 -7.41 21.75 -24.51
CA GLU A 399 -8.13 20.82 -25.39
C GLU A 399 -8.22 19.42 -24.76
N ILE A 400 -7.13 18.92 -24.17
CA ILE A 400 -7.12 17.65 -23.44
C ILE A 400 -8.07 17.71 -22.26
N LYS A 401 -7.99 18.75 -21.43
CA LYS A 401 -8.89 18.94 -20.29
C LYS A 401 -10.36 18.89 -20.72
N GLN A 402 -10.71 19.56 -21.82
CA GLN A 402 -12.07 19.49 -22.36
C GLN A 402 -12.45 18.11 -22.89
N ALA A 403 -11.51 17.42 -23.54
CA ALA A 403 -11.75 16.09 -24.11
C ALA A 403 -11.96 15.02 -23.04
N VAL A 404 -11.33 15.17 -21.85
CA VAL A 404 -11.44 14.22 -20.74
C VAL A 404 -12.48 14.61 -19.70
N SER A 405 -12.99 15.86 -19.72
CA SER A 405 -14.08 16.29 -18.86
C SER A 405 -15.34 15.48 -19.16
N GLY A 406 -15.86 14.74 -18.19
CA GLY A 406 -17.04 13.87 -18.36
C GLY A 406 -16.71 12.38 -18.45
N ILE A 407 -15.46 11.99 -18.21
CA ILE A 407 -15.11 10.59 -17.95
C ILE A 407 -15.57 10.26 -16.52
N ASP A 408 -16.37 9.20 -16.38
CA ASP A 408 -16.84 8.76 -15.07
C ASP A 408 -15.68 8.37 -14.16
N GLY A 409 -15.70 8.85 -12.92
CA GLY A 409 -14.63 8.61 -11.94
C GLY A 409 -13.41 9.52 -12.07
N LEU A 410 -13.31 10.37 -13.10
CA LEU A 410 -12.24 11.34 -13.23
C LEU A 410 -12.60 12.67 -12.55
N VAL A 411 -11.78 13.08 -11.59
CA VAL A 411 -12.00 14.29 -10.77
C VAL A 411 -10.75 15.18 -10.72
N ASP A 412 -10.91 16.42 -10.25
CA ASP A 412 -9.81 17.37 -10.02
C ASP A 412 -8.95 17.63 -11.29
N VAL A 413 -9.57 17.65 -12.48
CA VAL A 413 -8.83 17.84 -13.73
C VAL A 413 -8.33 19.27 -13.85
N SER A 414 -7.02 19.44 -13.88
CA SER A 414 -6.35 20.74 -13.98
C SER A 414 -5.18 20.71 -14.96
N VAL A 415 -4.90 21.86 -15.55
CA VAL A 415 -3.73 22.07 -16.44
C VAL A 415 -2.73 22.94 -15.71
N ASP A 416 -1.45 22.62 -15.81
CA ASP A 416 -0.38 23.51 -15.34
C ASP A 416 -0.57 24.88 -15.96
N GLN A 417 -0.86 25.87 -15.11
CA GLN A 417 -1.20 27.21 -15.60
C GLN A 417 0.05 27.89 -16.20
N GLN A 418 -0.04 28.20 -17.46
CA GLN A 418 0.95 28.99 -18.19
C GLN A 418 0.33 30.35 -18.58
N VAL A 419 0.50 31.30 -17.70
CA VAL A 419 0.10 32.69 -17.98
C VAL A 419 1.35 33.53 -18.07
N GLU A 420 1.44 34.34 -19.09
CA GLU A 420 2.50 35.35 -19.17
C GLU A 420 2.25 36.38 -18.09
N VAL A 421 3.21 36.51 -17.18
CA VAL A 421 3.17 37.52 -16.13
C VAL A 421 4.06 38.69 -16.49
N PRO A 422 3.70 39.93 -16.11
CA PRO A 422 4.56 41.09 -16.28
C PRO A 422 5.87 40.87 -15.52
N GLN A 423 6.98 41.04 -16.21
CA GLN A 423 8.34 40.93 -15.68
C GLN A 423 9.11 42.19 -15.96
N LEU A 424 9.91 42.64 -14.99
CA LEU A 424 10.81 43.73 -15.18
C LEU A 424 12.19 43.19 -15.61
N GLN A 425 12.60 43.53 -16.84
CA GLN A 425 13.94 43.23 -17.32
C GLN A 425 14.84 44.45 -17.20
N ILE A 426 15.96 44.27 -16.50
CA ILE A 426 17.03 45.29 -16.37
C ILE A 426 18.23 44.76 -17.14
N ARG A 427 18.46 45.29 -18.33
CA ARG A 427 19.56 44.90 -19.21
C ARG A 427 20.72 45.89 -19.09
N ALA A 428 21.84 45.43 -18.59
CA ALA A 428 23.04 46.21 -18.52
C ALA A 428 23.55 46.63 -19.90
N ASN A 429 23.77 47.95 -20.08
CA ASN A 429 24.41 48.43 -21.30
C ASN A 429 25.95 48.49 -21.08
N ARG A 430 26.65 47.50 -21.63
CA ARG A 430 28.08 47.29 -21.36
C ARG A 430 28.96 48.46 -21.80
N GLU A 431 28.62 49.15 -22.89
CA GLU A 431 29.36 50.30 -23.37
C GLU A 431 29.22 51.47 -22.42
N LYS A 432 28.01 51.76 -21.96
CA LYS A 432 27.78 52.83 -20.98
C LYS A 432 28.34 52.50 -19.61
N LEU A 433 28.27 51.25 -19.15
CA LEU A 433 28.94 50.81 -17.93
C LEU A 433 30.45 51.06 -17.98
N ALA A 434 31.09 50.67 -19.12
CA ALA A 434 32.52 50.91 -19.31
C ALA A 434 32.85 52.41 -19.36
N PHE A 435 32.02 53.23 -20.00
CA PHE A 435 32.17 54.68 -20.04
C PHE A 435 32.15 55.31 -18.62
N TYR A 436 31.27 54.83 -17.76
CA TYR A 436 31.19 55.31 -16.36
C TYR A 436 32.12 54.58 -15.40
N GLY A 437 32.97 53.65 -15.87
CA GLY A 437 33.89 52.88 -15.03
C GLY A 437 33.20 51.92 -14.06
N ILE A 438 31.98 51.44 -14.38
CA ILE A 438 31.21 50.53 -13.54
C ILE A 438 31.41 49.10 -14.07
N SER A 439 31.87 48.18 -13.23
CA SER A 439 31.96 46.78 -13.58
C SER A 439 30.57 46.12 -13.67
N LEU A 440 30.44 45.09 -14.49
CA LEU A 440 29.18 44.32 -14.56
C LEU A 440 28.86 43.66 -13.21
N GLU A 441 29.89 43.28 -12.48
CA GLU A 441 29.74 42.69 -11.15
C GLU A 441 29.13 43.70 -10.16
N THR A 442 29.71 44.92 -10.10
CA THR A 442 29.18 46.02 -9.25
C THR A 442 27.76 46.38 -9.63
N PHE A 443 27.45 46.40 -10.95
CA PHE A 443 26.09 46.62 -11.44
C PHE A 443 25.11 45.55 -10.95
N ASN A 444 25.45 44.26 -11.07
CA ASN A 444 24.59 43.18 -10.64
C ASN A 444 24.41 43.18 -9.10
N GLN A 445 25.46 43.44 -8.35
CA GLN A 445 25.37 43.59 -6.88
C GLN A 445 24.44 44.74 -6.52
N TYR A 446 24.54 45.88 -7.20
CA TYR A 446 23.66 47.02 -6.96
C TYR A 446 22.21 46.70 -7.21
N ILE A 447 21.89 45.99 -8.31
CA ILE A 447 20.50 45.54 -8.63
C ILE A 447 19.99 44.59 -7.53
N ASN A 448 20.84 43.67 -7.04
CA ASN A 448 20.46 42.78 -5.93
C ASN A 448 20.15 43.56 -4.65
N TYR A 449 20.98 44.55 -4.29
CA TYR A 449 20.70 45.41 -3.13
C TYR A 449 19.43 46.25 -3.30
N LEU A 450 19.22 46.75 -4.50
CA LEU A 450 18.07 47.59 -4.84
C LEU A 450 16.74 46.89 -4.73
N LEU A 451 16.65 45.69 -5.33
CA LEU A 451 15.38 44.97 -5.53
C LEU A 451 15.21 43.79 -4.60
N GLY A 452 16.24 42.99 -4.37
CA GLY A 452 16.17 41.75 -3.62
C GLY A 452 16.54 41.88 -2.14
N GLY A 453 17.42 42.80 -1.83
CA GLY A 453 18.13 42.83 -0.57
C GLY A 453 19.25 41.79 -0.53
N GLU A 454 20.30 42.07 0.19
CA GLU A 454 21.44 41.17 0.37
C GLU A 454 21.75 40.95 1.83
N LYS A 455 22.02 39.74 2.19
CA LYS A 455 22.46 39.33 3.51
C LYS A 455 23.93 39.70 3.67
N ILE A 456 24.20 40.64 4.59
CA ILE A 456 25.55 41.12 4.86
C ILE A 456 26.28 40.19 5.83
N THR A 457 25.60 39.79 6.91
CA THR A 457 26.20 38.96 7.96
C THR A 457 25.10 38.34 8.83
N ASP A 458 25.53 37.49 9.74
CA ASP A 458 24.67 36.92 10.79
C ASP A 458 24.87 37.67 12.11
N ILE A 459 23.77 37.98 12.77
CA ILE A 459 23.77 38.49 14.14
C ILE A 459 23.37 37.36 15.08
N TYR A 460 24.19 37.14 16.11
CA TYR A 460 23.92 36.09 17.09
C TYR A 460 23.46 36.74 18.40
N GLU A 461 22.26 36.39 18.84
CA GLU A 461 21.71 36.76 20.15
C GLU A 461 21.49 35.49 20.97
N GLY A 462 22.43 35.20 21.87
CA GLY A 462 22.43 33.95 22.62
C GLY A 462 22.58 32.74 21.70
N GLN A 463 21.54 31.91 21.59
CA GLN A 463 21.46 30.74 20.67
C GLN A 463 20.74 31.05 19.37
N CYS A 464 20.16 32.22 19.24
CA CYS A 464 19.41 32.62 18.05
C CYS A 464 20.34 33.29 17.04
N LYS A 465 20.11 32.99 15.78
CA LYS A 465 20.81 33.53 14.62
C LYS A 465 19.83 34.32 13.77
N TYR A 466 20.15 35.58 13.50
CA TYR A 466 19.36 36.48 12.68
C TYR A 466 20.16 36.95 11.48
N ASP A 467 19.55 37.01 10.31
CA ASP A 467 20.18 37.54 9.12
C ASP A 467 20.14 39.05 9.12
N LEU A 468 21.31 39.72 9.00
CA LEU A 468 21.40 41.15 8.73
C LEU A 468 21.26 41.36 7.22
N VAL A 469 20.14 41.91 6.79
CA VAL A 469 19.85 42.14 5.37
C VAL A 469 19.78 43.63 5.08
N VAL A 470 20.46 44.06 4.03
CA VAL A 470 20.38 45.43 3.52
C VAL A 470 19.58 45.43 2.24
N LYS A 471 18.52 46.21 2.18
CA LYS A 471 17.66 46.41 0.98
C LYS A 471 17.13 47.85 0.96
N LEU A 472 16.67 48.28 -0.19
CA LEU A 472 15.97 49.56 -0.30
C LEU A 472 14.63 49.46 0.45
N ALA A 473 14.26 50.51 1.19
CA ALA A 473 12.98 50.53 1.88
C ALA A 473 11.83 50.43 0.87
N GLY A 474 10.83 49.56 1.17
CA GLY A 474 9.71 49.30 0.26
C GLY A 474 8.90 50.56 -0.11
N ASP A 475 8.90 51.55 0.78
CA ASP A 475 8.20 52.81 0.58
C ASP A 475 8.87 53.74 -0.48
N TYR A 476 10.01 53.34 -1.05
CA TYR A 476 10.74 54.12 -2.07
C TYR A 476 10.65 53.53 -3.47
N ILE A 477 9.96 52.38 -3.70
CA ILE A 477 9.80 51.79 -5.02
C ILE A 477 8.32 51.47 -5.25
N HIS A 478 7.61 52.46 -5.81
CA HIS A 478 6.21 52.26 -6.22
C HIS A 478 6.01 52.23 -7.73
N SER A 479 7.07 52.58 -8.48
CA SER A 479 6.96 52.66 -9.96
C SER A 479 8.25 52.28 -10.67
N ILE A 480 8.12 51.90 -11.95
CA ILE A 480 9.28 51.62 -12.82
C ILE A 480 10.17 52.88 -12.96
N ASP A 481 9.57 54.08 -12.92
CA ASP A 481 10.33 55.33 -13.07
C ASP A 481 11.20 55.63 -11.85
N GLU A 482 10.79 55.22 -10.66
CA GLU A 482 11.67 55.31 -9.46
C GLU A 482 12.88 54.37 -9.58
N ILE A 483 12.69 53.15 -10.14
CA ILE A 483 13.82 52.25 -10.44
C ILE A 483 14.76 52.86 -11.46
N LYS A 484 14.24 53.47 -12.55
CA LYS A 484 15.04 54.13 -13.57
C LYS A 484 15.89 55.27 -12.99
N ASN A 485 15.34 56.03 -12.04
CA ASN A 485 15.99 57.16 -11.40
C ASN A 485 16.88 56.75 -10.22
N ALA A 486 16.92 55.50 -9.82
CA ALA A 486 17.81 55.03 -8.75
C ALA A 486 19.27 55.28 -9.13
N LEU A 487 20.06 55.78 -8.19
CA LEU A 487 21.42 56.27 -8.45
C LEU A 487 22.45 55.19 -8.15
N ILE A 488 23.24 54.81 -9.15
CA ILE A 488 24.40 53.91 -9.01
C ILE A 488 25.70 54.70 -8.94
N ASP A 489 26.63 54.30 -8.07
CA ASP A 489 27.91 54.93 -7.92
C ASP A 489 28.88 54.58 -9.04
N THR A 490 29.56 55.60 -9.61
CA THR A 490 30.63 55.41 -10.60
C THR A 490 31.96 55.25 -9.88
N HIS A 491 32.99 54.78 -10.61
CA HIS A 491 34.33 54.64 -10.08
C HIS A 491 34.91 55.96 -9.53
N ASP A 492 34.55 57.11 -10.14
CA ASP A 492 34.99 58.46 -9.77
C ASP A 492 34.16 59.05 -8.60
N GLY A 493 33.30 58.31 -7.96
CA GLY A 493 32.45 58.76 -6.84
C GLY A 493 31.27 59.63 -7.25
N LYS A 494 30.96 59.74 -8.55
CA LYS A 494 29.74 60.37 -9.06
C LYS A 494 28.59 59.40 -9.04
N LYS A 495 27.36 59.91 -9.03
CA LYS A 495 26.12 59.11 -9.10
C LYS A 495 25.42 59.31 -10.42
N VAL A 496 25.04 58.24 -11.06
CA VAL A 496 24.28 58.31 -12.33
C VAL A 496 22.98 57.52 -12.20
N PRO A 497 21.86 57.97 -12.82
CA PRO A 497 20.61 57.22 -12.85
C PRO A 497 20.81 55.89 -13.56
N LEU A 498 20.11 54.87 -13.05
CA LEU A 498 20.17 53.49 -13.60
C LEU A 498 19.79 53.42 -15.08
N GLU A 499 18.85 54.24 -15.55
CA GLU A 499 18.45 54.33 -16.96
C GLU A 499 19.56 54.75 -17.89
N GLN A 500 20.60 55.45 -17.39
CA GLN A 500 21.75 55.83 -18.21
C GLN A 500 22.71 54.66 -18.47
N VAL A 501 22.69 53.61 -17.66
CA VAL A 501 23.58 52.47 -17.74
C VAL A 501 22.87 51.14 -18.01
N ALA A 502 21.55 51.16 -18.03
CA ALA A 502 20.74 49.97 -18.29
C ALA A 502 19.46 50.30 -19.08
N ASP A 503 18.97 49.34 -19.85
CA ASP A 503 17.65 49.39 -20.45
C ASP A 503 16.66 48.68 -19.51
N ILE A 504 15.69 49.43 -18.99
CA ILE A 504 14.68 48.91 -18.06
C ILE A 504 13.35 48.87 -18.75
N VAL A 505 12.87 47.66 -19.02
CA VAL A 505 11.66 47.41 -19.80
C VAL A 505 10.73 46.43 -19.10
N SER A 506 9.43 46.69 -19.18
CA SER A 506 8.44 45.72 -18.78
C SER A 506 8.18 44.76 -19.94
N VAL A 507 8.31 43.48 -19.70
CA VAL A 507 8.07 42.42 -20.67
C VAL A 507 7.08 41.42 -20.12
N SER A 508 6.40 40.67 -20.98
CA SER A 508 5.64 39.51 -20.55
C SER A 508 6.49 38.26 -20.74
N GLY A 509 6.44 37.36 -19.78
CA GLY A 509 7.13 36.09 -19.85
C GLY A 509 6.47 35.00 -19.02
N PRO A 510 6.84 33.75 -19.26
CA PRO A 510 6.26 32.64 -18.52
C PRO A 510 6.63 32.71 -17.04
N ASN A 511 5.67 32.38 -16.18
CA ASN A 511 5.87 32.32 -14.73
C ASN A 511 6.90 31.23 -14.33
N SER A 512 6.75 30.07 -14.92
CA SER A 512 7.64 28.90 -14.70
C SER A 512 7.79 28.10 -15.98
N ILE A 513 8.90 27.38 -16.13
CA ILE A 513 9.14 26.48 -17.25
C ILE A 513 9.54 25.13 -16.68
N SER A 514 8.58 24.20 -16.68
CA SER A 514 8.82 22.83 -16.26
C SER A 514 9.56 22.04 -17.34
N ARG A 515 10.55 21.22 -16.91
CA ARG A 515 11.31 20.37 -17.83
C ARG A 515 11.45 18.96 -17.25
N GLU A 516 11.47 18.00 -18.17
CA GLU A 516 11.80 16.61 -17.87
C GLU A 516 12.72 16.09 -18.99
N ASN A 517 13.83 15.47 -18.61
CA ASN A 517 14.86 15.02 -19.59
C ASN A 517 15.27 16.11 -20.57
N VAL A 518 15.51 17.35 -20.06
CA VAL A 518 15.89 18.56 -20.81
C VAL A 518 14.77 19.15 -21.70
N GLN A 519 13.68 18.42 -21.92
CA GLN A 519 12.54 18.88 -22.74
C GLN A 519 11.54 19.67 -21.90
N ARG A 520 10.95 20.71 -22.48
CA ARG A 520 9.86 21.46 -21.85
C ARG A 520 8.62 20.59 -21.77
N LYS A 521 7.91 20.67 -20.65
CA LYS A 521 6.64 19.96 -20.44
C LYS A 521 5.57 20.87 -19.84
N ILE A 522 4.33 20.56 -20.14
CA ILE A 522 3.14 20.99 -19.39
C ILE A 522 2.37 19.74 -19.00
N VAL A 523 1.80 19.73 -17.82
CA VAL A 523 1.09 18.57 -17.29
C VAL A 523 -0.39 18.90 -17.14
N VAL A 524 -1.24 17.99 -17.63
CA VAL A 524 -2.66 17.93 -17.26
C VAL A 524 -2.78 16.87 -16.18
N SER A 525 -3.17 17.30 -15.00
CA SER A 525 -3.28 16.47 -13.79
C SER A 525 -4.73 16.08 -13.56
N ALA A 526 -4.98 14.86 -13.10
CA ALA A 526 -6.30 14.40 -12.72
C ALA A 526 -6.23 13.37 -11.60
N ASN A 527 -7.27 13.32 -10.75
CA ASN A 527 -7.46 12.28 -9.75
C ASN A 527 -8.54 11.30 -10.19
N VAL A 528 -8.50 10.08 -9.65
CA VAL A 528 -9.51 9.04 -9.90
C VAL A 528 -10.28 8.79 -8.61
N ALA A 529 -11.59 9.00 -8.65
CA ALA A 529 -12.52 8.57 -7.61
C ALA A 529 -13.08 7.19 -7.98
N GLY A 530 -13.15 6.27 -7.02
CA GLY A 530 -13.65 4.91 -7.28
C GLY A 530 -12.61 3.89 -7.74
N GLY A 531 -11.34 4.28 -7.84
CA GLY A 531 -10.18 3.35 -7.87
C GLY A 531 -9.84 2.67 -9.19
N ASP A 532 -10.62 2.79 -10.27
CA ASP A 532 -10.27 2.22 -11.59
C ASP A 532 -9.34 3.13 -12.40
N LEU A 533 -8.08 3.13 -12.01
CA LEU A 533 -7.05 3.95 -12.64
C LEU A 533 -6.81 3.59 -14.13
N SER A 534 -6.74 2.29 -14.44
CA SER A 534 -6.45 1.86 -15.82
C SER A 534 -7.63 2.13 -16.76
N GLY A 535 -8.86 1.88 -16.33
CA GLY A 535 -10.04 2.17 -17.14
C GLY A 535 -10.20 3.65 -17.43
N CYS A 536 -9.90 4.53 -16.45
CA CYS A 536 -9.85 5.97 -16.68
C CYS A 536 -8.78 6.36 -17.71
N VAL A 537 -7.55 5.80 -17.60
CA VAL A 537 -6.46 6.12 -18.54
C VAL A 537 -6.77 5.62 -19.94
N GLU A 538 -7.34 4.43 -20.11
CA GLU A 538 -7.77 3.94 -21.44
C GLU A 538 -8.82 4.85 -22.08
N GLN A 539 -9.79 5.34 -21.30
CA GLN A 539 -10.77 6.32 -21.78
C GLN A 539 -10.15 7.66 -22.12
N ILE A 540 -9.17 8.13 -21.33
CA ILE A 540 -8.38 9.33 -21.58
C ILE A 540 -7.64 9.19 -22.90
N GLU A 541 -6.89 8.11 -23.10
CA GLU A 541 -6.13 7.84 -24.32
C GLU A 541 -7.03 7.83 -25.56
N LYS A 542 -8.17 7.16 -25.47
CA LYS A 542 -9.15 7.11 -26.54
C LYS A 542 -9.69 8.51 -26.87
N ASN A 543 -10.13 9.25 -25.86
CA ASN A 543 -10.70 10.59 -26.04
C ASN A 543 -9.66 11.57 -26.62
N ILE A 544 -8.41 11.50 -26.16
CA ILE A 544 -7.32 12.34 -26.70
C ILE A 544 -7.05 11.98 -28.15
N THR A 545 -6.93 10.71 -28.48
CA THR A 545 -6.67 10.25 -29.85
C THR A 545 -7.79 10.65 -30.82
N GLU A 546 -9.05 10.64 -30.37
CA GLU A 546 -10.21 10.98 -31.22
C GLU A 546 -10.46 12.49 -31.34
N LYS A 547 -10.16 13.30 -30.31
CA LYS A 547 -10.61 14.69 -30.21
C LYS A 547 -9.49 15.73 -30.24
N VAL A 548 -8.24 15.36 -29.94
CA VAL A 548 -7.12 16.30 -29.84
C VAL A 548 -6.15 16.11 -31.00
N GLN A 549 -5.83 17.20 -31.70
CA GLN A 549 -4.83 17.19 -32.79
C GLN A 549 -3.50 17.72 -32.25
N LEU A 550 -2.51 16.83 -32.15
CA LEU A 550 -1.18 17.21 -31.71
C LEU A 550 -0.43 17.93 -32.85
N PRO A 551 0.16 19.10 -32.61
CA PRO A 551 1.05 19.74 -33.57
C PRO A 551 2.28 18.87 -33.86
N GLU A 552 2.88 19.05 -35.02
CA GLU A 552 4.09 18.32 -35.42
C GLU A 552 5.24 18.58 -34.43
N GLY A 553 5.90 17.52 -33.98
CA GLY A 553 6.98 17.58 -32.99
C GLY A 553 6.51 17.62 -31.51
N TYR A 554 5.20 17.53 -31.25
CA TYR A 554 4.65 17.42 -29.90
C TYR A 554 4.31 15.96 -29.62
N ARG A 555 4.44 15.56 -28.33
CA ARG A 555 4.11 14.21 -27.89
C ARG A 555 3.47 14.23 -26.52
N ILE A 556 2.68 13.22 -26.24
CA ILE A 556 2.04 13.00 -24.95
C ILE A 556 2.63 11.74 -24.32
N GLU A 557 2.88 11.79 -23.02
CA GLU A 557 3.23 10.64 -22.18
C GLU A 557 2.28 10.59 -20.98
N TYR A 558 1.86 9.38 -20.62
CA TYR A 558 1.01 9.14 -19.47
C TYR A 558 1.89 8.67 -18.31
N GLY A 559 1.81 9.36 -17.18
CA GLY A 559 2.62 9.12 -15.99
C GLY A 559 1.76 9.10 -14.73
N GLY A 560 2.43 9.09 -13.57
CA GLY A 560 1.80 9.02 -12.26
C GLY A 560 1.71 7.59 -11.75
N GLN A 561 0.69 7.31 -10.95
CA GLN A 561 0.45 5.97 -10.38
C GLN A 561 0.23 4.92 -11.46
N PHE A 562 -0.35 5.29 -12.62
CA PHE A 562 -0.62 4.38 -13.72
C PHE A 562 0.66 3.71 -14.26
N GLU A 563 1.70 4.49 -14.53
CA GLU A 563 2.98 3.97 -15.03
C GLU A 563 3.61 2.97 -14.05
N SER A 564 3.57 3.29 -12.76
CA SER A 564 4.07 2.41 -11.70
C SER A 564 3.23 1.14 -11.57
N ALA A 565 1.89 1.27 -11.64
CA ALA A 565 0.98 0.13 -11.60
C ALA A 565 1.22 -0.84 -12.77
N GLU A 566 1.39 -0.33 -13.98
CA GLU A 566 1.64 -1.14 -15.17
C GLU A 566 2.98 -1.89 -15.07
N LYS A 567 4.06 -1.20 -14.67
CA LYS A 567 5.38 -1.80 -14.48
C LYS A 567 5.36 -2.88 -13.40
N ALA A 568 4.75 -2.58 -12.24
CA ALA A 568 4.65 -3.52 -11.13
C ALA A 568 3.79 -4.74 -11.51
N SER A 569 2.65 -4.54 -12.17
CA SER A 569 1.77 -5.62 -12.61
C SER A 569 2.45 -6.56 -13.61
N LYS A 570 3.15 -6.01 -14.61
CA LYS A 570 3.94 -6.81 -15.57
C LYS A 570 5.03 -7.63 -14.88
N THR A 571 5.76 -7.02 -13.96
CA THR A 571 6.81 -7.68 -13.19
C THR A 571 6.24 -8.79 -12.32
N LEU A 572 5.17 -8.52 -11.56
CA LEU A 572 4.51 -9.50 -10.71
C LEU A 572 3.95 -10.67 -11.50
N THR A 573 3.32 -10.41 -12.66
CA THR A 573 2.77 -11.46 -13.53
C THR A 573 3.88 -12.39 -14.04
N LEU A 574 4.98 -11.83 -14.52
CA LEU A 574 6.12 -12.64 -14.98
C LEU A 574 6.70 -13.49 -13.84
N LEU A 575 6.87 -12.88 -12.66
CA LEU A 575 7.42 -13.56 -11.49
C LEU A 575 6.44 -14.56 -10.88
N ALA A 576 5.12 -14.34 -10.98
CA ALA A 576 4.11 -15.32 -10.57
C ALA A 576 4.20 -16.59 -11.44
N ILE A 577 4.41 -16.45 -12.75
CA ILE A 577 4.66 -17.60 -13.64
C ILE A 577 5.95 -18.34 -13.22
N ALA A 578 7.01 -17.60 -12.92
CA ALA A 578 8.27 -18.19 -12.44
C ALA A 578 8.05 -18.90 -11.08
N ALA A 579 7.27 -18.32 -10.16
CA ALA A 579 6.94 -18.95 -8.88
C ALA A 579 6.18 -20.27 -9.07
N VAL A 580 5.18 -20.31 -9.97
CA VAL A 580 4.48 -21.56 -10.31
C VAL A 580 5.45 -22.62 -10.85
N PHE A 581 6.45 -22.22 -11.65
CA PHE A 581 7.48 -23.15 -12.11
C PHE A 581 8.35 -23.67 -10.97
N VAL A 582 8.75 -22.80 -10.02
CA VAL A 582 9.50 -23.22 -8.82
C VAL A 582 8.67 -24.18 -7.96
N ILE A 583 7.38 -23.88 -7.76
CA ILE A 583 6.43 -24.78 -7.06
C ILE A 583 6.40 -26.15 -7.76
N PHE A 584 6.26 -26.16 -9.09
CA PHE A 584 6.28 -27.43 -9.85
C PHE A 584 7.57 -28.21 -9.61
N MET A 585 8.73 -27.57 -9.61
CA MET A 585 10.02 -28.21 -9.34
C MET A 585 10.10 -28.78 -7.92
N LEU A 586 9.59 -28.06 -6.91
CA LEU A 586 9.53 -28.53 -5.53
C LEU A 586 8.59 -29.74 -5.39
N LEU A 587 7.43 -29.70 -6.04
CA LEU A 587 6.51 -30.84 -6.11
C LEU A 587 7.10 -32.03 -6.84
N TYR A 588 7.81 -31.79 -7.94
CA TYR A 588 8.51 -32.86 -8.67
C TYR A 588 9.59 -33.52 -7.80
N ARG A 589 10.34 -32.72 -7.05
CA ARG A 589 11.35 -33.23 -6.08
C ARG A 589 10.69 -34.10 -4.99
N GLU A 590 9.51 -33.76 -4.51
CA GLU A 590 8.80 -34.52 -3.47
C GLU A 590 8.25 -35.83 -4.03
N PHE A 591 7.56 -35.81 -5.17
CA PHE A 591 6.89 -36.98 -5.70
C PHE A 591 7.73 -37.83 -6.69
N HIS A 592 8.81 -37.30 -7.22
CA HIS A 592 9.59 -37.89 -8.31
C HIS A 592 8.74 -38.31 -9.51
N ASN A 593 7.57 -37.66 -9.68
CA ASN A 593 6.58 -37.99 -10.70
C ASN A 593 5.88 -36.72 -11.21
N THR A 594 6.07 -36.44 -12.52
CA THR A 594 5.48 -35.25 -13.18
C THR A 594 3.96 -35.25 -13.15
N LYS A 595 3.31 -36.41 -13.26
CA LYS A 595 1.84 -36.52 -13.25
C LYS A 595 1.26 -36.15 -11.88
N LEU A 596 1.90 -36.57 -10.79
CA LEU A 596 1.46 -36.21 -9.44
C LEU A 596 1.70 -34.74 -9.14
N ALA A 597 2.86 -34.19 -9.54
CA ALA A 597 3.16 -32.77 -9.41
C ALA A 597 2.15 -31.92 -10.18
N SER A 598 1.84 -32.26 -11.42
CA SER A 598 0.83 -31.58 -12.22
C SER A 598 -0.60 -31.70 -11.63
N LEU A 599 -0.92 -32.87 -11.04
CA LEU A 599 -2.23 -33.07 -10.37
C LEU A 599 -2.41 -32.09 -9.20
N VAL A 600 -1.38 -31.88 -8.40
CA VAL A 600 -1.41 -30.91 -7.30
C VAL A 600 -1.61 -29.50 -7.84
N LEU A 601 -0.92 -29.13 -8.92
CA LEU A 601 -1.07 -27.81 -9.55
C LEU A 601 -2.46 -27.57 -10.15
N LEU A 602 -3.23 -28.61 -10.50
CA LEU A 602 -4.62 -28.45 -10.95
C LEU A 602 -5.55 -27.87 -9.88
N ASN A 603 -5.11 -27.79 -8.62
CA ASN A 603 -5.85 -27.08 -7.57
C ASN A 603 -5.76 -25.56 -7.70
N LEU A 604 -4.75 -25.01 -8.41
CA LEU A 604 -4.57 -23.55 -8.59
C LEU A 604 -5.76 -22.91 -9.36
N PRO A 605 -6.25 -23.43 -10.48
CA PRO A 605 -7.44 -22.92 -11.13
C PRO A 605 -8.67 -22.83 -10.22
N LEU A 606 -8.87 -23.78 -9.31
CA LEU A 606 -9.96 -23.75 -8.33
C LEU A 606 -9.81 -22.59 -7.34
N ALA A 607 -8.59 -22.38 -6.87
CA ALA A 607 -8.27 -21.26 -5.99
C ALA A 607 -8.47 -19.91 -6.70
N LEU A 608 -8.07 -19.80 -7.98
CA LEU A 608 -8.27 -18.59 -8.79
C LEU A 608 -9.76 -18.24 -8.94
N ILE A 609 -10.63 -19.23 -9.19
CA ILE A 609 -12.07 -19.00 -9.30
C ILE A 609 -12.57 -18.24 -8.07
N GLY A 610 -12.27 -18.73 -6.86
CA GLY A 610 -12.76 -18.12 -5.63
C GLY A 610 -12.21 -16.73 -5.38
N GLY A 611 -10.92 -16.51 -5.64
CA GLY A 611 -10.29 -15.19 -5.51
C GLY A 611 -10.91 -14.16 -6.46
N VAL A 612 -11.17 -14.55 -7.72
CA VAL A 612 -11.81 -13.67 -8.72
C VAL A 612 -13.25 -13.34 -8.32
N PHE A 613 -14.04 -14.31 -7.89
CA PHE A 613 -15.39 -14.05 -7.41
C PHE A 613 -15.40 -13.18 -6.16
N ALA A 614 -14.44 -13.36 -5.25
CA ALA A 614 -14.33 -12.53 -4.05
C ALA A 614 -14.06 -11.05 -4.40
N ILE A 615 -13.19 -10.75 -5.37
CA ILE A 615 -12.99 -9.39 -5.88
C ILE A 615 -14.26 -8.87 -6.53
N GLN A 616 -14.95 -9.69 -7.36
CA GLN A 616 -16.18 -9.26 -8.04
C GLN A 616 -17.28 -8.85 -7.06
N PHE A 617 -17.39 -9.56 -5.92
CA PHE A 617 -18.39 -9.26 -4.89
C PHE A 617 -17.95 -8.19 -3.88
N SER A 618 -16.69 -7.73 -3.93
CA SER A 618 -16.18 -6.64 -3.10
C SER A 618 -16.02 -5.34 -3.89
N SER A 619 -14.83 -5.06 -4.40
CA SER A 619 -14.52 -3.79 -5.08
C SER A 619 -14.64 -3.84 -6.60
N GLY A 620 -14.54 -5.03 -7.22
CA GLY A 620 -14.40 -5.17 -8.67
C GLY A 620 -13.05 -4.64 -9.23
N ILE A 621 -12.10 -4.31 -8.35
CA ILE A 621 -10.82 -3.67 -8.70
C ILE A 621 -9.65 -4.58 -8.32
N LEU A 622 -8.75 -4.80 -9.26
CA LEU A 622 -7.52 -5.55 -9.06
C LEU A 622 -6.38 -4.60 -8.68
N SER A 623 -6.01 -4.59 -7.42
CA SER A 623 -4.87 -3.83 -6.90
C SER A 623 -3.60 -4.70 -6.82
N ILE A 624 -2.43 -4.09 -6.67
CA ILE A 624 -1.17 -4.83 -6.42
C ILE A 624 -1.29 -5.75 -5.19
N PRO A 625 -1.86 -5.33 -4.05
CA PRO A 625 -2.11 -6.25 -2.93
C PRO A 625 -3.01 -7.43 -3.30
N SER A 626 -4.04 -7.24 -4.14
CA SER A 626 -4.89 -8.36 -4.61
C SER A 626 -4.07 -9.39 -5.40
N ILE A 627 -3.15 -8.94 -6.27
CA ILE A 627 -2.25 -9.83 -7.02
C ILE A 627 -1.36 -10.64 -6.07
N ILE A 628 -0.83 -9.99 -5.02
CA ILE A 628 -0.04 -10.68 -3.98
C ILE A 628 -0.91 -11.69 -3.23
N GLY A 629 -2.18 -11.37 -3.00
CA GLY A 629 -3.17 -12.30 -2.46
C GLY A 629 -3.30 -13.56 -3.31
N PHE A 630 -3.39 -13.44 -4.64
CA PHE A 630 -3.40 -14.60 -5.55
C PHE A 630 -2.10 -15.41 -5.48
N ILE A 631 -0.96 -14.73 -5.44
CA ILE A 631 0.36 -15.39 -5.33
C ILE A 631 0.45 -16.18 -4.02
N SER A 632 0.01 -15.59 -2.91
CA SER A 632 -0.04 -16.24 -1.58
C SER A 632 -0.96 -17.46 -1.59
N LEU A 633 -2.12 -17.31 -2.23
CA LEU A 633 -3.13 -18.36 -2.37
C LEU A 633 -2.58 -19.57 -3.13
N PHE A 634 -1.68 -19.38 -4.11
CA PHE A 634 -1.02 -20.49 -4.82
C PHE A 634 -0.23 -21.38 -3.87
N GLY A 635 0.49 -20.79 -2.92
CA GLY A 635 1.22 -21.54 -1.91
C GLY A 635 0.30 -22.37 -1.02
N ILE A 636 -0.76 -21.74 -0.50
CA ILE A 636 -1.70 -22.38 0.43
C ILE A 636 -2.49 -23.49 -0.28
N ALA A 637 -3.02 -23.25 -1.47
CA ALA A 637 -3.75 -24.23 -2.25
C ALA A 637 -2.88 -25.44 -2.64
N THR A 638 -1.63 -25.18 -3.05
CA THR A 638 -0.67 -26.24 -3.37
C THR A 638 -0.35 -27.11 -2.16
N ARG A 639 -0.20 -26.50 -0.96
CA ARG A 639 0.04 -27.25 0.28
C ARG A 639 -1.07 -28.23 0.60
N ASN A 640 -2.34 -27.80 0.47
CA ASN A 640 -3.48 -28.68 0.69
C ASN A 640 -3.50 -29.86 -0.28
N GLY A 641 -3.23 -29.61 -1.57
CA GLY A 641 -3.08 -30.63 -2.59
C GLY A 641 -1.90 -31.59 -2.32
N LEU A 642 -0.75 -31.07 -1.88
CA LEU A 642 0.42 -31.87 -1.50
C LEU A 642 0.09 -32.87 -0.38
N LEU A 643 -0.55 -32.40 0.70
CA LEU A 643 -0.94 -33.22 1.84
C LEU A 643 -1.92 -34.34 1.46
N LEU A 644 -2.85 -34.04 0.56
CA LEU A 644 -3.84 -35.01 0.09
C LEU A 644 -3.19 -36.08 -0.79
N VAL A 645 -2.41 -35.66 -1.79
CA VAL A 645 -1.74 -36.60 -2.73
C VAL A 645 -0.70 -37.46 -2.03
N SER A 646 0.06 -36.90 -1.07
CA SER A 646 0.97 -37.69 -0.24
C SER A 646 0.24 -38.77 0.58
N GLY A 647 -0.98 -38.46 1.05
CA GLY A 647 -1.86 -39.42 1.71
C GLY A 647 -2.26 -40.58 0.79
N TYR A 648 -2.63 -40.28 -0.46
CA TYR A 648 -2.99 -41.27 -1.46
C TYR A 648 -1.81 -42.18 -1.82
N GLU A 649 -0.62 -41.61 -2.00
CA GLU A 649 0.57 -42.37 -2.35
C GLU A 649 0.95 -43.36 -1.23
N ARG A 650 0.84 -42.96 0.03
CA ARG A 650 1.04 -43.83 1.19
C ARG A 650 0.08 -45.02 1.18
N LEU A 651 -1.22 -44.79 0.94
CA LEU A 651 -2.21 -45.88 0.87
C LEU A 651 -2.00 -46.78 -0.35
N ARG A 652 -1.53 -46.23 -1.47
CA ARG A 652 -1.18 -47.00 -2.65
C ARG A 652 -0.03 -47.96 -2.38
N ASN A 653 0.99 -47.53 -1.64
CA ASN A 653 2.12 -48.37 -1.26
C ASN A 653 1.72 -49.51 -0.28
N GLN A 654 0.54 -49.42 0.35
CA GLN A 654 -0.06 -50.49 1.16
C GLN A 654 -0.89 -51.51 0.35
N GLY A 655 -0.98 -51.32 -0.99
CA GLY A 655 -1.68 -52.24 -1.87
C GLY A 655 -3.20 -52.13 -1.92
N ILE A 656 -3.78 -51.00 -1.47
CA ILE A 656 -5.23 -50.74 -1.45
C ILE A 656 -5.73 -50.41 -2.88
N ALA A 657 -6.96 -50.78 -3.22
CA ALA A 657 -7.56 -50.46 -4.51
C ALA A 657 -7.79 -48.95 -4.71
N ILE A 658 -7.61 -48.43 -5.93
CA ILE A 658 -7.60 -46.97 -6.24
C ILE A 658 -8.89 -46.27 -5.77
N ASP A 659 -10.09 -46.85 -5.99
CA ASP A 659 -11.33 -46.22 -5.57
C ASP A 659 -11.45 -46.12 -4.03
N GLN A 660 -10.90 -47.07 -3.30
CA GLN A 660 -10.84 -47.06 -1.84
C GLN A 660 -9.78 -46.08 -1.35
N ILE A 661 -8.64 -45.97 -2.04
CA ILE A 661 -7.61 -44.99 -1.74
C ILE A 661 -8.15 -43.54 -1.75
N ILE A 662 -8.92 -43.20 -2.78
CA ILE A 662 -9.51 -41.88 -2.93
C ILE A 662 -10.46 -41.57 -1.76
N ILE A 663 -11.42 -42.47 -1.48
CA ILE A 663 -12.41 -42.24 -0.42
C ILE A 663 -11.74 -42.23 0.96
N GLN A 664 -10.91 -43.21 1.27
CA GLN A 664 -10.27 -43.36 2.58
C GLN A 664 -9.24 -42.26 2.82
N GLY A 665 -8.37 -42.00 1.84
CA GLY A 665 -7.33 -41.00 1.94
C GLY A 665 -7.88 -39.59 2.08
N SER A 666 -8.95 -39.25 1.34
CA SER A 666 -9.65 -37.98 1.50
C SER A 666 -10.31 -37.83 2.87
N CYS A 667 -11.01 -38.87 3.35
CA CYS A 667 -11.62 -38.86 4.68
C CYS A 667 -10.57 -38.77 5.80
N ASP A 668 -9.43 -39.45 5.65
CA ASP A 668 -8.33 -39.43 6.63
C ASP A 668 -7.66 -38.06 6.78
N ARG A 669 -7.66 -37.25 5.74
CA ARG A 669 -7.04 -35.91 5.73
C ARG A 669 -8.08 -34.76 5.85
N LEU A 670 -9.36 -35.07 5.78
CA LEU A 670 -10.45 -34.07 5.77
C LEU A 670 -10.36 -33.13 6.97
N ASN A 671 -10.16 -33.68 8.16
CA ASN A 671 -10.15 -32.90 9.39
C ASN A 671 -8.99 -31.89 9.42
N ALA A 672 -7.78 -32.34 9.07
CA ALA A 672 -6.61 -31.47 8.98
C ALA A 672 -6.80 -30.36 7.94
N ILE A 673 -7.25 -30.70 6.71
CA ILE A 673 -7.44 -29.73 5.63
C ILE A 673 -8.54 -28.72 5.98
N LEU A 674 -9.67 -29.17 6.57
CA LEU A 674 -10.73 -28.24 7.00
C LEU A 674 -10.27 -27.33 8.14
N MET A 675 -9.54 -27.86 9.12
CA MET A 675 -9.00 -27.02 10.19
C MET A 675 -8.07 -25.95 9.64
N THR A 676 -7.11 -26.33 8.80
CA THR A 676 -6.15 -25.37 8.22
C THR A 676 -6.82 -24.33 7.33
N ALA A 677 -7.81 -24.74 6.51
CA ALA A 677 -8.56 -23.81 5.68
C ALA A 677 -9.40 -22.83 6.53
N LEU A 678 -10.10 -23.35 7.55
CA LEU A 678 -10.93 -22.53 8.43
C LEU A 678 -10.10 -21.60 9.34
N THR A 679 -8.98 -22.09 9.90
CA THR A 679 -8.07 -21.22 10.70
C THR A 679 -7.47 -20.13 9.83
N GLY A 680 -7.02 -20.46 8.61
CA GLY A 680 -6.53 -19.47 7.66
C GLY A 680 -7.59 -18.46 7.24
N ALA A 681 -8.79 -18.92 6.92
CA ALA A 681 -9.90 -18.05 6.53
C ALA A 681 -10.33 -17.14 7.69
N LEU A 682 -10.65 -17.71 8.86
CA LEU A 682 -11.18 -16.93 9.98
C LEU A 682 -10.16 -15.96 10.58
N ALA A 683 -8.86 -16.27 10.52
CA ALA A 683 -7.82 -15.34 10.91
C ALA A 683 -7.82 -14.05 10.06
N LEU A 684 -8.24 -14.13 8.81
CA LEU A 684 -8.25 -13.00 7.86
C LEU A 684 -9.57 -12.22 7.83
N ILE A 685 -10.65 -12.77 8.38
CA ILE A 685 -11.97 -12.11 8.38
C ILE A 685 -11.94 -10.69 8.98
N PRO A 686 -11.32 -10.44 10.15
CA PRO A 686 -11.29 -9.10 10.72
C PRO A 686 -10.63 -8.07 9.82
N MET A 687 -9.57 -8.47 9.08
CA MET A 687 -8.91 -7.60 8.10
C MET A 687 -9.76 -7.37 6.85
N ALA A 688 -10.46 -8.40 6.37
CA ALA A 688 -11.29 -8.30 5.19
C ALA A 688 -12.52 -7.39 5.42
N ILE A 689 -13.12 -7.45 6.62
CA ILE A 689 -14.31 -6.64 6.96
C ILE A 689 -13.92 -5.19 7.27
N ASN A 690 -12.82 -4.98 7.97
CA ASN A 690 -12.36 -3.64 8.37
C ASN A 690 -11.37 -3.05 7.34
N GLY A 691 -11.67 -3.17 6.05
CA GLY A 691 -10.79 -2.71 4.96
C GLY A 691 -10.54 -1.20 4.97
N ASP A 692 -11.54 -0.42 5.36
CA ASP A 692 -11.47 1.04 5.39
C ASP A 692 -10.78 1.59 6.65
N ALA A 693 -10.43 0.72 7.60
CA ALA A 693 -9.73 1.15 8.80
C ALA A 693 -8.25 1.43 8.51
N SER A 694 -7.75 2.56 9.03
CA SER A 694 -6.35 2.97 8.90
C SER A 694 -5.38 1.82 9.21
N GLY A 695 -4.50 1.50 8.27
CA GLY A 695 -3.50 0.44 8.36
C GLY A 695 -3.93 -0.92 7.80
N ASN A 696 -5.21 -1.13 7.45
CA ASN A 696 -5.71 -2.36 6.86
C ASN A 696 -5.87 -2.28 5.32
N GLU A 697 -5.67 -1.12 4.72
CA GLU A 697 -5.99 -0.85 3.32
C GLU A 697 -5.25 -1.78 2.35
N ILE A 698 -3.98 -2.09 2.65
CA ILE A 698 -3.17 -3.00 1.83
C ILE A 698 -3.50 -4.48 2.14
N GLN A 699 -3.80 -4.81 3.39
CA GLN A 699 -4.05 -6.17 3.84
C GLN A 699 -5.44 -6.67 3.44
N SER A 700 -6.44 -5.80 3.41
CA SER A 700 -7.83 -6.16 3.14
C SER A 700 -8.05 -6.76 1.74
N PRO A 701 -7.61 -6.15 0.63
CA PRO A 701 -7.76 -6.75 -0.70
C PRO A 701 -7.05 -8.10 -0.82
N MET A 702 -5.89 -8.24 -0.16
CA MET A 702 -5.16 -9.50 -0.10
C MET A 702 -5.94 -10.56 0.68
N ALA A 703 -6.50 -10.20 1.84
CA ALA A 703 -7.30 -11.09 2.68
C ALA A 703 -8.57 -11.56 1.94
N ILE A 704 -9.27 -10.68 1.24
CA ILE A 704 -10.46 -10.99 0.45
C ILE A 704 -10.16 -12.07 -0.61
N VAL A 705 -9.06 -11.90 -1.36
CA VAL A 705 -8.63 -12.87 -2.37
C VAL A 705 -8.32 -14.22 -1.75
N ILE A 706 -7.56 -14.24 -0.64
CA ILE A 706 -7.18 -15.47 0.06
C ILE A 706 -8.42 -16.18 0.61
N LEU A 707 -9.35 -15.44 1.23
CA LEU A 707 -10.61 -15.98 1.74
C LEU A 707 -11.44 -16.67 0.65
N GLY A 708 -11.68 -15.95 -0.46
CA GLY A 708 -12.45 -16.51 -1.58
C GLY A 708 -11.80 -17.75 -2.17
N GLY A 709 -10.48 -17.68 -2.39
CA GLY A 709 -9.73 -18.79 -2.95
C GLY A 709 -9.63 -20.01 -2.02
N LEU A 710 -9.53 -19.80 -0.70
CA LEU A 710 -9.56 -20.89 0.27
C LEU A 710 -10.90 -21.64 0.26
N ILE A 711 -12.02 -20.94 0.13
CA ILE A 711 -13.33 -21.57 0.04
C ILE A 711 -13.39 -22.52 -1.16
N THR A 712 -13.06 -22.05 -2.36
CA THR A 712 -13.17 -22.86 -3.57
C THR A 712 -12.11 -23.95 -3.72
N SER A 713 -10.90 -23.72 -3.20
CA SER A 713 -9.83 -24.72 -3.25
C SER A 713 -9.97 -25.83 -2.19
N THR A 714 -10.82 -25.63 -1.17
CA THR A 714 -11.03 -26.60 -0.09
C THR A 714 -12.27 -27.48 -0.36
N ILE A 715 -13.30 -26.93 -1.01
CA ILE A 715 -14.52 -27.66 -1.38
C ILE A 715 -14.26 -28.57 -2.58
#